data_cf80cc495cddfed3b35859933d7d1d08
#
_entry.id   cf80cc495cddfed3b35859933d7d1d08
#
_cell.length_a   1.000
_cell.length_b   1.000
_cell.length_c   1.000
_cell.angle_alpha   90.00
_cell.angle_beta   90.00
_cell.angle_gamma   90.00
#
_symmetry.space_group_name_H-M   'P 1'
#
loop_
_entity.id
_entity.type
_entity.pdbx_description
1 polymer ?
#
loop_
_entity_poly.entity_id
_entity_poly.type
_entity_poly.pdbx_seq_one_letter_code
_entity_poly.pdbx_strand_id
1 'polypeptide(L)'
;MKPHFSLAALIAAFTLTVSAQETAKPAGKPTENKPASTPTPGQAQTLPEIVVTATAPAYGPQNATTATKLDVPLRDIPQSVQVISRQLMEDRGLTRIDQAGMNVSGVQRQGFDYGDLPTPTFLIRGFESNVLTDGFRTDSVITSYDVFAVERLEFLKGPSSVLYGSGGIGGTLNIVTKKPEAVPTLRGELTYGSFDTYRAALDWTGPVTQDGNVLARLIGTYDNAGSFIDYHEFEKTFIAPSFTFILGEDTTLTVFGQYQQYDDVFEYGLPFEPEALEVPISRFYGEPGLNHLGVESLSAGYLFDHKFNEDWSFHSGFRWNSAETDEFGVMATGLLPDRRTLDRQDQTYRGFYELNEYTLQNEITGHFSTGSVNHTLLAGVELRYVEQVFGYNTPGGGVVNDIDLYHPVYTGQIGPISKPGAQSGTENRVLGVYVQDLIELSPQWKLLLGLRYDASEYESLDFLGGGSSTETNWHISPRAGLVYQPVEAVSLYYGYSDYFNPIIGGRTRDGSSLDPEEGQQHEVGVKFDLGRKLTANLAAFHITKENISITDPVDPNFSIQTGEQKSKGIELDLAAELAPGFNVIASYAYTDAYVSNDANIPSGTPLFGVPEHSGSVWATYAFQNEALKGFKVGLGVYAATGCPAGFPLAGEGVSTSVFDLPGYYRLDAMVGYEREKWALRVNFNNLTSENIYGTTSYSLKPQAPFNVLATLSFKF
;
A
#
# COMPACT_ATOMS: atom_id res chain seq x y z
N MET A 1 29.20 16.69 -10.51
CA MET A 1 29.16 17.56 -9.33
C MET A 1 27.71 17.54 -8.89
N LYS A 2 27.38 16.67 -7.95
CA LYS A 2 26.03 16.57 -7.38
C LYS A 2 25.84 17.69 -6.34
N PRO A 3 24.72 18.43 -6.33
CA PRO A 3 24.44 19.33 -5.23
C PRO A 3 23.93 18.53 -4.04
N HIS A 4 24.76 18.35 -3.03
CA HIS A 4 24.32 17.87 -1.72
C HIS A 4 23.43 18.95 -1.10
N PHE A 5 22.10 18.74 -1.10
CA PHE A 5 21.17 19.55 -0.33
C PHE A 5 21.30 19.16 1.15
N SER A 6 22.00 19.98 1.90
CA SER A 6 22.06 19.86 3.36
C SER A 6 20.69 20.16 3.98
N LEU A 7 20.23 19.31 4.87
CA LEU A 7 19.00 19.45 5.67
C LEU A 7 18.84 20.82 6.35
N ALA A 8 19.94 21.55 6.56
CA ALA A 8 19.94 22.91 7.09
C ALA A 8 19.30 23.96 6.16
N ALA A 9 19.18 23.68 4.86
CA ALA A 9 18.60 24.64 3.89
C ALA A 9 17.06 24.61 3.89
N LEU A 10 16.43 23.51 4.31
CA LEU A 10 14.96 23.40 4.35
C LEU A 10 14.35 24.15 5.54
N ILE A 11 15.08 24.35 6.63
CA ILE A 11 14.61 25.07 7.83
C ILE A 11 14.70 26.60 7.66
N ALA A 12 15.57 27.11 6.78
CA ALA A 12 15.80 28.53 6.57
C ALA A 12 14.81 29.23 5.61
N ALA A 13 13.98 28.48 4.85
CA ALA A 13 13.07 29.02 3.86
C ALA A 13 11.68 29.46 4.40
N PHE A 14 11.40 29.23 5.68
CA PHE A 14 10.08 29.54 6.29
C PHE A 14 10.06 30.74 7.25
N THR A 15 11.03 31.67 7.19
CA THR A 15 10.89 32.96 7.82
C THR A 15 10.23 33.97 6.86
N LEU A 16 8.92 33.86 6.67
CA LEU A 16 8.08 34.89 6.09
C LEU A 16 7.89 36.01 7.12
N THR A 17 8.67 37.08 7.00
CA THR A 17 8.41 38.32 7.69
C THR A 17 7.18 38.99 7.09
N VAL A 18 6.05 38.88 7.77
CA VAL A 18 4.87 39.74 7.50
C VAL A 18 5.16 41.12 8.11
N SER A 19 5.60 42.05 7.29
CA SER A 19 5.61 43.50 7.68
C SER A 19 4.22 44.07 7.48
N ALA A 20 3.50 44.23 8.57
CA ALA A 20 2.27 45.04 8.58
C ALA A 20 2.62 46.49 8.43
N GLN A 21 2.17 47.13 7.35
CA GLN A 21 2.27 48.55 7.12
C GLN A 21 1.09 49.23 7.80
N GLU A 22 1.34 49.87 8.94
CA GLU A 22 0.40 50.76 9.64
C GLU A 22 0.20 52.04 8.84
N THR A 23 -1.01 52.27 8.31
CA THR A 23 -1.43 53.58 7.83
C THR A 23 -2.17 54.30 8.94
N ALA A 24 -1.54 55.36 9.48
CA ALA A 24 -2.11 56.26 10.45
C ALA A 24 -3.27 57.09 9.87
N LYS A 25 -4.38 57.18 10.59
CA LYS A 25 -5.47 58.13 10.35
C LYS A 25 -5.74 58.97 11.62
N PRO A 26 -6.10 60.28 11.49
CA PRO A 26 -5.95 61.25 12.56
C PRO A 26 -7.10 61.27 13.58
N ALA A 27 -6.77 61.82 14.74
CA ALA A 27 -7.54 61.93 15.97
C ALA A 27 -8.89 62.67 15.86
N GLY A 28 -9.94 62.10 16.44
CA GLY A 28 -11.23 62.71 16.76
C GLY A 28 -11.53 62.60 18.25
N LYS A 29 -12.06 63.62 18.85
CA LYS A 29 -12.26 63.96 20.25
C LYS A 29 -13.13 62.97 21.07
N PRO A 30 -13.02 62.96 22.41
CA PRO A 30 -13.57 61.95 23.30
C PRO A 30 -15.05 62.15 23.65
N THR A 31 -15.78 61.04 23.76
CA THR A 31 -17.11 61.01 24.38
C THR A 31 -17.20 59.85 25.38
N GLU A 32 -17.77 60.18 26.49
CA GLU A 32 -18.16 59.58 27.73
C GLU A 32 -18.16 58.06 27.92
N ASN A 33 -17.69 57.69 29.10
CA ASN A 33 -17.73 56.36 29.76
C ASN A 33 -19.12 55.73 29.88
N LYS A 34 -19.23 54.50 29.48
CA LYS A 34 -20.24 53.54 29.96
C LYS A 34 -19.56 52.28 30.47
N PRO A 35 -20.01 51.65 31.57
CA PRO A 35 -19.24 50.62 32.24
C PRO A 35 -19.08 49.32 31.38
N ALA A 36 -17.90 48.74 31.43
CA ALA A 36 -17.52 47.52 30.73
C ALA A 36 -18.37 46.33 31.15
N SER A 37 -19.03 45.68 30.20
CA SER A 37 -19.57 44.36 30.32
C SER A 37 -18.44 43.35 30.25
N THR A 38 -18.41 42.39 31.19
CA THR A 38 -17.53 41.26 31.27
C THR A 38 -17.53 40.46 29.97
N PRO A 39 -16.38 40.06 29.38
CA PRO A 39 -16.39 39.24 28.18
C PRO A 39 -16.93 37.86 28.52
N THR A 40 -17.96 37.44 27.80
CA THR A 40 -18.44 36.07 27.75
C THR A 40 -17.34 35.19 27.17
N PRO A 41 -17.03 33.99 27.71
CA PRO A 41 -16.08 33.09 27.12
C PRO A 41 -16.51 32.79 25.69
N GLY A 42 -15.60 32.97 24.72
CA GLY A 42 -15.85 32.68 23.32
C GLY A 42 -16.38 31.28 23.11
N GLN A 43 -17.43 31.15 22.34
CA GLN A 43 -17.85 29.87 21.80
C GLN A 43 -16.68 29.28 21.03
N ALA A 44 -16.24 28.09 21.44
CA ALA A 44 -15.30 27.30 20.68
C ALA A 44 -15.95 27.07 19.28
N GLN A 45 -15.29 27.52 18.24
CA GLN A 45 -15.66 27.16 16.87
C GLN A 45 -15.57 25.63 16.77
N THR A 46 -16.69 24.99 16.51
CA THR A 46 -16.74 23.60 16.13
C THR A 46 -16.17 23.51 14.70
N LEU A 47 -14.97 22.95 14.60
CA LEU A 47 -14.45 22.44 13.32
C LEU A 47 -15.51 21.53 12.69
N PRO A 48 -15.59 21.38 11.35
CA PRO A 48 -16.39 20.33 10.75
C PRO A 48 -15.98 19.01 11.43
N GLU A 49 -16.93 18.51 12.18
CA GLU A 49 -16.79 17.30 12.97
C GLU A 49 -16.43 16.18 11.98
N ILE A 50 -15.17 15.72 11.99
CA ILE A 50 -14.91 14.34 11.60
C ILE A 50 -15.64 13.56 12.67
N VAL A 51 -16.90 13.24 12.39
CA VAL A 51 -17.73 12.43 13.26
C VAL A 51 -17.11 11.03 13.25
N VAL A 52 -16.13 10.83 14.13
CA VAL A 52 -15.79 9.50 14.59
C VAL A 52 -17.00 9.05 15.37
N THR A 53 -18.00 8.56 14.64
CA THR A 53 -19.17 7.96 15.26
C THR A 53 -18.66 6.73 16.01
N ALA A 54 -18.67 6.79 17.32
CA ALA A 54 -18.29 5.72 18.25
C ALA A 54 -19.22 4.48 18.14
N THR A 55 -19.64 4.11 16.95
CA THR A 55 -20.63 3.07 16.63
C THR A 55 -20.03 1.87 15.91
N ALA A 56 -18.79 1.97 15.37
CA ALA A 56 -18.11 0.83 14.74
C ALA A 56 -17.45 -0.11 15.77
N PRO A 57 -17.29 -1.42 15.47
CA PRO A 57 -16.42 -2.30 16.22
C PRO A 57 -14.99 -1.73 16.28
N ALA A 58 -14.21 -2.07 17.31
CA ALA A 58 -12.84 -1.55 17.47
C ALA A 58 -11.93 -1.83 16.25
N TYR A 59 -12.25 -2.88 15.48
CA TYR A 59 -11.51 -3.28 14.27
C TYR A 59 -12.23 -2.98 12.95
N GLY A 60 -13.41 -2.37 12.97
CA GLY A 60 -14.21 -2.12 11.77
C GLY A 60 -14.68 -0.66 11.70
N PRO A 61 -14.06 0.21 10.88
CA PRO A 61 -14.62 1.51 10.54
C PRO A 61 -15.85 1.35 9.65
N GLN A 62 -16.75 2.33 9.71
CA GLN A 62 -18.00 2.31 8.94
C GLN A 62 -17.86 2.91 7.54
N ASN A 63 -16.83 3.74 7.29
CA ASN A 63 -16.64 4.49 6.07
C ASN A 63 -15.28 4.22 5.46
N ALA A 64 -15.20 4.31 4.13
CA ALA A 64 -13.97 4.31 3.36
C ALA A 64 -14.08 5.30 2.19
N THR A 65 -12.96 5.90 1.83
CA THR A 65 -12.88 6.86 0.72
C THR A 65 -12.38 6.23 -0.58
N THR A 66 -11.65 5.13 -0.52
CA THR A 66 -10.97 4.53 -1.68
C THR A 66 -11.92 4.09 -2.78
N ALA A 67 -13.08 3.55 -2.43
CA ALA A 67 -13.99 2.98 -3.42
C ALA A 67 -14.79 4.01 -4.23
N THR A 68 -14.92 5.25 -3.72
CA THR A 68 -15.78 6.27 -4.34
C THR A 68 -15.16 7.66 -4.36
N LYS A 69 -13.99 7.85 -3.72
CA LYS A 69 -13.40 9.18 -3.38
C LYS A 69 -14.34 10.08 -2.55
N LEU A 70 -15.41 9.51 -2.02
CA LEU A 70 -16.41 10.15 -1.16
C LEU A 70 -16.42 9.44 0.18
N ASP A 71 -16.66 10.17 1.26
CA ASP A 71 -16.83 9.58 2.60
C ASP A 71 -18.25 9.02 2.75
N VAL A 72 -18.47 7.82 2.22
CA VAL A 72 -19.75 7.13 2.26
C VAL A 72 -19.68 5.86 3.09
N PRO A 73 -20.78 5.45 3.73
CA PRO A 73 -20.83 4.20 4.48
C PRO A 73 -20.49 2.98 3.62
N LEU A 74 -19.70 2.05 4.17
CA LEU A 74 -19.32 0.82 3.45
C LEU A 74 -20.52 0.03 2.94
N ARG A 75 -21.67 0.09 3.65
CA ARG A 75 -22.93 -0.57 3.27
C ARG A 75 -23.52 -0.05 1.97
N ASP A 76 -23.15 1.18 1.55
CA ASP A 76 -23.68 1.85 0.36
C ASP A 76 -22.79 1.63 -0.88
N ILE A 77 -21.64 0.99 -0.71
CA ILE A 77 -20.66 0.75 -1.76
C ILE A 77 -20.91 -0.62 -2.41
N PRO A 78 -21.17 -0.70 -3.74
CA PRO A 78 -21.40 -1.97 -4.45
C PRO A 78 -20.10 -2.70 -4.82
N GLN A 79 -19.16 -2.80 -3.88
CA GLN A 79 -17.86 -3.46 -4.03
C GLN A 79 -17.30 -3.84 -2.66
N SER A 80 -16.47 -4.86 -2.60
CA SER A 80 -15.79 -5.28 -1.37
C SER A 80 -14.70 -4.28 -0.98
N VAL A 81 -14.80 -3.76 0.23
CA VAL A 81 -13.77 -2.92 0.87
C VAL A 81 -13.53 -3.44 2.26
N GLN A 82 -12.27 -3.71 2.59
CA GLN A 82 -11.85 -4.03 3.96
C GLN A 82 -10.96 -2.94 4.50
N VAL A 83 -11.23 -2.50 5.71
CA VAL A 83 -10.44 -1.46 6.36
C VAL A 83 -9.74 -2.04 7.58
N ILE A 84 -8.43 -1.83 7.65
CA ILE A 84 -7.59 -2.17 8.79
C ILE A 84 -7.41 -0.93 9.63
N SER A 85 -8.00 -0.94 10.82
CA SER A 85 -7.98 0.19 11.74
C SER A 85 -6.62 0.35 12.43
N ARG A 86 -6.33 1.55 12.90
CA ARG A 86 -5.17 1.85 13.75
C ARG A 86 -5.06 0.91 14.94
N GLN A 87 -6.19 0.66 15.63
CA GLN A 87 -6.25 -0.22 16.80
C GLN A 87 -5.81 -1.66 16.47
N LEU A 88 -6.19 -2.18 15.30
CA LEU A 88 -5.76 -3.52 14.89
C LEU A 88 -4.25 -3.56 14.62
N MET A 89 -3.71 -2.56 13.93
CA MET A 89 -2.28 -2.46 13.66
C MET A 89 -1.47 -2.42 14.96
N GLU A 90 -1.93 -1.64 15.94
CA GLU A 90 -1.31 -1.54 17.26
C GLU A 90 -1.41 -2.85 18.05
N ASP A 91 -2.59 -3.49 18.12
CA ASP A 91 -2.80 -4.74 18.85
C ASP A 91 -1.98 -5.90 18.25
N ARG A 92 -1.85 -5.93 16.93
CA ARG A 92 -1.00 -6.90 16.22
C ARG A 92 0.50 -6.58 16.32
N GLY A 93 0.87 -5.38 16.74
CA GLY A 93 2.26 -4.92 16.79
C GLY A 93 2.90 -4.87 15.39
N LEU A 94 2.13 -4.42 14.39
CA LEU A 94 2.63 -4.35 13.02
C LEU A 94 3.74 -3.30 12.92
N THR A 95 4.85 -3.67 12.32
CA THR A 95 5.99 -2.80 12.02
C THR A 95 6.07 -2.45 10.53
N ARG A 96 5.38 -3.22 9.67
CA ARG A 96 5.33 -3.05 8.22
C ARG A 96 3.89 -3.09 7.72
N ILE A 97 3.59 -2.31 6.68
CA ILE A 97 2.24 -2.21 6.10
C ILE A 97 1.79 -3.54 5.47
N ASP A 98 2.71 -4.25 4.84
CA ASP A 98 2.42 -5.53 4.16
C ASP A 98 1.92 -6.63 5.13
N GLN A 99 2.29 -6.57 6.41
CA GLN A 99 1.78 -7.49 7.44
C GLN A 99 0.27 -7.35 7.67
N ALA A 100 -0.33 -6.20 7.32
CA ALA A 100 -1.76 -5.98 7.49
C ALA A 100 -2.63 -6.85 6.56
N GLY A 101 -2.11 -7.25 5.40
CA GLY A 101 -2.80 -8.10 4.43
C GLY A 101 -3.26 -9.44 5.01
N MET A 102 -2.59 -9.95 6.04
CA MET A 102 -2.95 -11.20 6.73
C MET A 102 -4.36 -11.18 7.35
N ASN A 103 -4.95 -10.02 7.59
CA ASN A 103 -6.29 -9.88 8.17
C ASN A 103 -7.37 -9.56 7.13
N VAL A 104 -7.04 -9.65 5.84
CA VAL A 104 -7.94 -9.34 4.71
C VAL A 104 -8.15 -10.59 3.88
N SER A 105 -9.40 -10.92 3.55
CA SER A 105 -9.71 -12.11 2.73
C SER A 105 -9.20 -11.94 1.29
N GLY A 106 -8.66 -13.02 0.72
CA GLY A 106 -8.17 -13.04 -0.66
C GLY A 106 -6.91 -12.21 -0.92
N VAL A 107 -6.21 -11.76 0.13
CA VAL A 107 -4.97 -10.98 0.04
C VAL A 107 -3.78 -11.86 0.41
N GLN A 108 -2.81 -11.96 -0.50
CA GLN A 108 -1.55 -12.64 -0.30
C GLN A 108 -0.40 -11.63 -0.37
N ARG A 109 0.51 -11.74 0.55
CA ARG A 109 1.71 -10.93 0.62
C ARG A 109 2.76 -11.47 -0.35
N GLN A 110 3.38 -10.60 -1.15
CA GLN A 110 4.45 -10.98 -2.08
C GLN A 110 5.84 -10.55 -1.62
N GLY A 111 5.96 -9.51 -0.78
CA GLY A 111 7.24 -8.97 -0.32
C GLY A 111 7.93 -9.80 0.75
N PHE A 112 9.18 -9.47 1.01
CA PHE A 112 9.99 -9.99 2.12
C PHE A 112 9.66 -9.33 3.45
N ASP A 113 10.09 -9.97 4.54
CA ASP A 113 10.18 -9.27 5.82
C ASP A 113 11.36 -8.29 5.85
N TYR A 114 12.46 -8.61 5.13
CA TYR A 114 13.68 -7.81 5.08
C TYR A 114 14.39 -8.00 3.73
N GLY A 115 15.24 -7.04 3.33
CA GLY A 115 16.13 -7.15 2.17
C GLY A 115 15.49 -6.93 0.82
N ASP A 116 14.26 -6.42 0.79
CA ASP A 116 13.53 -6.09 -0.42
C ASP A 116 13.13 -4.61 -0.42
N LEU A 117 12.69 -4.14 -1.56
CA LEU A 117 12.19 -2.78 -1.72
C LEU A 117 11.05 -2.49 -0.72
N PRO A 118 10.99 -1.31 -0.12
CA PRO A 118 10.12 -1.03 1.03
C PRO A 118 8.64 -0.92 0.70
N THR A 119 8.23 -0.94 -0.58
CA THR A 119 6.84 -0.80 -0.97
C THR A 119 6.05 -2.10 -0.71
N PRO A 120 4.89 -2.02 -0.05
CA PRO A 120 4.06 -3.20 0.17
C PRO A 120 3.48 -3.72 -1.15
N THR A 121 3.72 -4.98 -1.46
CA THR A 121 3.18 -5.65 -2.65
C THR A 121 2.23 -6.79 -2.25
N PHE A 122 1.09 -6.87 -2.94
CA PHE A 122 0.06 -7.86 -2.67
C PHE A 122 -0.51 -8.47 -3.95
N LEU A 123 -0.82 -9.75 -3.87
CA LEU A 123 -1.84 -10.35 -4.73
C LEU A 123 -3.19 -10.24 -4.02
N ILE A 124 -4.17 -9.66 -4.71
CA ILE A 124 -5.56 -9.62 -4.27
C ILE A 124 -6.38 -10.42 -5.27
N ARG A 125 -7.10 -11.45 -4.81
CA ARG A 125 -7.85 -12.36 -5.69
C ARG A 125 -7.00 -13.04 -6.75
N GLY A 126 -5.71 -13.26 -6.45
CA GLY A 126 -4.74 -13.88 -7.36
C GLY A 126 -4.05 -12.96 -8.35
N PHE A 127 -4.34 -11.65 -8.34
CA PHE A 127 -3.73 -10.66 -9.21
C PHE A 127 -3.04 -9.54 -8.44
N GLU A 128 -2.08 -8.89 -9.08
CA GLU A 128 -1.37 -7.74 -8.53
C GLU A 128 -2.31 -6.58 -8.16
N SER A 129 -1.91 -5.84 -7.13
CA SER A 129 -2.64 -4.68 -6.62
C SER A 129 -1.85 -3.38 -6.84
N ASN A 130 -2.58 -2.25 -6.84
CA ASN A 130 -1.99 -0.93 -6.76
C ASN A 130 -1.78 -0.51 -5.31
N VAL A 131 -0.86 0.44 -5.10
CA VAL A 131 -0.70 1.15 -3.84
C VAL A 131 -0.99 2.63 -4.04
N LEU A 132 -1.83 3.18 -3.18
CA LEU A 132 -2.11 4.62 -3.09
C LEU A 132 -1.68 5.13 -1.73
N THR A 133 -1.36 6.42 -1.67
CA THR A 133 -1.22 7.14 -0.41
C THR A 133 -2.12 8.38 -0.45
N ASP A 134 -3.10 8.44 0.45
CA ASP A 134 -4.13 9.48 0.49
C ASP A 134 -4.85 9.67 -0.88
N GLY A 135 -5.09 8.57 -1.62
CA GLY A 135 -5.73 8.60 -2.93
C GLY A 135 -4.82 8.94 -4.10
N PHE A 136 -3.54 9.27 -3.86
CA PHE A 136 -2.55 9.45 -4.92
C PHE A 136 -1.89 8.12 -5.24
N ARG A 137 -1.86 7.78 -6.50
CA ARG A 137 -1.16 6.60 -6.97
C ARG A 137 0.34 6.76 -6.81
N THR A 138 1.00 5.68 -6.47
CA THR A 138 2.45 5.58 -6.42
C THR A 138 2.87 4.37 -7.25
N ASP A 139 3.52 4.61 -8.39
CA ASP A 139 4.02 3.53 -9.27
C ASP A 139 5.42 3.06 -8.88
N SER A 140 5.95 3.60 -7.81
CA SER A 140 7.30 3.28 -7.38
C SER A 140 7.32 2.13 -6.40
N VAL A 141 8.17 1.16 -6.67
CA VAL A 141 8.54 0.08 -5.74
C VAL A 141 9.45 0.54 -4.60
N ILE A 142 9.90 1.80 -4.62
CA ILE A 142 10.86 2.35 -3.66
C ILE A 142 10.29 3.41 -2.72
N THR A 143 8.99 3.68 -2.76
CA THR A 143 8.33 4.59 -1.82
C THR A 143 7.45 3.83 -0.85
N SER A 144 7.59 4.10 0.43
CA SER A 144 6.80 3.46 1.48
C SER A 144 6.40 4.47 2.55
N TYR A 145 5.49 4.05 3.41
CA TYR A 145 5.09 4.79 4.61
C TYR A 145 5.44 3.99 5.86
N ASP A 146 5.78 4.69 6.93
CA ASP A 146 5.89 4.05 8.23
C ASP A 146 4.50 3.78 8.82
N VAL A 147 4.27 2.57 9.35
CA VAL A 147 3.00 2.16 9.97
C VAL A 147 2.57 3.13 11.08
N PHE A 148 3.52 3.74 11.81
CA PHE A 148 3.21 4.69 12.87
C PHE A 148 2.57 5.99 12.35
N ALA A 149 2.85 6.36 11.08
CA ALA A 149 2.25 7.52 10.41
C ALA A 149 0.90 7.21 9.73
N VAL A 150 0.47 5.95 9.74
CA VAL A 150 -0.78 5.51 9.11
C VAL A 150 -1.94 5.64 10.07
N GLU A 151 -3.06 6.21 9.62
CA GLU A 151 -4.33 6.24 10.35
C GLU A 151 -5.14 4.97 10.15
N ARG A 152 -5.24 4.51 8.90
CA ARG A 152 -5.88 3.26 8.50
C ARG A 152 -5.40 2.81 7.12
N LEU A 153 -5.62 1.55 6.82
CA LEU A 153 -5.38 0.96 5.50
C LEU A 153 -6.73 0.54 4.90
N GLU A 154 -6.98 0.89 3.65
CA GLU A 154 -8.21 0.54 2.93
C GLU A 154 -7.85 -0.39 1.76
N PHE A 155 -8.34 -1.63 1.80
CA PHE A 155 -8.19 -2.61 0.73
C PHE A 155 -9.47 -2.63 -0.10
N LEU A 156 -9.42 -2.06 -1.30
CA LEU A 156 -10.46 -2.15 -2.31
C LEU A 156 -10.17 -3.35 -3.20
N LYS A 157 -11.10 -4.31 -3.29
CA LYS A 157 -10.88 -5.56 -4.03
C LYS A 157 -11.47 -5.49 -5.44
N GLY A 158 -10.69 -5.94 -6.42
CA GLY A 158 -11.00 -5.84 -7.84
C GLY A 158 -10.65 -4.49 -8.48
N PRO A 159 -10.90 -4.31 -9.78
CA PRO A 159 -10.50 -3.14 -10.54
C PRO A 159 -10.99 -1.82 -9.97
N SER A 160 -10.14 -0.81 -10.04
CA SER A 160 -10.41 0.56 -9.61
C SER A 160 -10.11 1.62 -10.68
N SER A 161 -10.00 1.19 -11.95
CA SER A 161 -9.55 2.05 -13.05
C SER A 161 -10.43 3.27 -13.26
N VAL A 162 -11.72 3.20 -12.99
CA VAL A 162 -12.66 4.34 -13.07
C VAL A 162 -12.28 5.53 -12.19
N LEU A 163 -11.53 5.33 -11.11
CA LEU A 163 -11.11 6.40 -10.18
C LEU A 163 -9.62 6.70 -10.26
N TYR A 164 -8.80 5.67 -10.52
CA TYR A 164 -7.35 5.75 -10.38
C TYR A 164 -6.56 5.43 -11.66
N GLY A 165 -7.26 5.21 -12.79
CA GLY A 165 -6.65 4.92 -14.09
C GLY A 165 -6.07 3.51 -14.20
N SER A 166 -5.06 3.35 -15.04
CA SER A 166 -4.39 2.06 -15.28
C SER A 166 -3.80 1.47 -14.01
N GLY A 167 -3.69 0.13 -13.90
CA GLY A 167 -3.05 -0.46 -12.72
C GLY A 167 -3.34 -1.94 -12.46
N GLY A 168 -3.38 -2.37 -11.20
CA GLY A 168 -3.62 -3.77 -10.81
C GLY A 168 -5.09 -4.17 -10.88
N ILE A 169 -5.39 -5.26 -11.58
CA ILE A 169 -6.76 -5.80 -11.69
C ILE A 169 -7.24 -6.43 -10.37
N GLY A 170 -6.31 -6.89 -9.52
CA GLY A 170 -6.64 -7.56 -8.26
C GLY A 170 -7.28 -6.62 -7.23
N GLY A 171 -6.83 -5.37 -7.20
CA GLY A 171 -7.34 -4.41 -6.24
C GLY A 171 -6.40 -3.23 -5.97
N THR A 172 -6.71 -2.51 -4.91
CA THR A 172 -5.98 -1.31 -4.51
C THR A 172 -5.85 -1.25 -3.00
N LEU A 173 -4.61 -1.08 -2.51
CA LEU A 173 -4.35 -0.66 -1.15
C LEU A 173 -4.25 0.87 -1.10
N ASN A 174 -5.03 1.53 -0.27
CA ASN A 174 -4.86 2.95 0.04
C ASN A 174 -4.35 3.13 1.47
N ILE A 175 -3.22 3.77 1.60
CA ILE A 175 -2.59 4.15 2.87
C ILE A 175 -3.14 5.53 3.23
N VAL A 176 -4.03 5.60 4.22
CA VAL A 176 -4.56 6.86 4.72
C VAL A 176 -3.67 7.35 5.85
N THR A 177 -3.04 8.51 5.67
CA THR A 177 -2.08 9.06 6.61
C THR A 177 -2.73 9.89 7.70
N LYS A 178 -2.09 9.97 8.87
CA LYS A 178 -2.52 10.84 9.97
C LYS A 178 -2.43 12.30 9.57
N LYS A 179 -3.46 13.08 9.85
CA LYS A 179 -3.53 14.54 9.61
C LYS A 179 -3.37 15.34 10.91
N PRO A 180 -3.01 16.64 10.87
CA PRO A 180 -3.00 17.51 12.03
C PRO A 180 -4.34 17.55 12.77
N GLU A 181 -4.30 17.51 14.10
CA GLU A 181 -5.48 17.51 14.98
C GLU A 181 -5.51 18.79 15.84
N ALA A 182 -6.73 19.26 16.17
CA ALA A 182 -6.91 20.45 17.01
C ALA A 182 -6.63 20.20 18.52
N VAL A 183 -6.70 18.93 18.95
CA VAL A 183 -6.41 18.54 20.33
C VAL A 183 -4.92 18.27 20.46
N PRO A 184 -4.18 19.05 21.27
CA PRO A 184 -2.75 18.81 21.50
C PRO A 184 -2.52 17.42 22.03
N THR A 185 -1.70 16.65 21.34
CA THR A 185 -1.39 15.27 21.72
C THR A 185 0.08 14.98 21.41
N LEU A 186 0.76 14.35 22.34
CA LEU A 186 2.09 13.78 22.16
C LEU A 186 2.00 12.27 22.39
N ARG A 187 2.35 11.49 21.39
CA ARG A 187 2.46 10.02 21.48
C ARG A 187 3.89 9.60 21.19
N GLY A 188 4.35 8.56 21.87
CA GLY A 188 5.63 7.96 21.58
C GLY A 188 5.60 6.46 21.81
N GLU A 189 6.48 5.75 21.12
CA GLU A 189 6.66 4.31 21.26
C GLU A 189 8.14 3.96 21.29
N LEU A 190 8.46 2.97 22.13
CA LEU A 190 9.76 2.32 22.16
C LEU A 190 9.50 0.82 22.05
N THR A 191 10.08 0.20 21.03
CA THR A 191 9.98 -1.25 20.82
C THR A 191 11.35 -1.89 20.89
N TYR A 192 11.41 -3.02 21.58
CA TYR A 192 12.55 -3.91 21.63
C TYR A 192 12.11 -5.35 21.34
N GLY A 193 12.90 -6.12 20.62
CA GLY A 193 12.48 -7.48 20.26
C GLY A 193 13.54 -8.39 19.73
N SER A 194 13.08 -9.52 19.21
CA SER A 194 13.91 -10.54 18.54
C SER A 194 14.71 -9.93 17.40
N PHE A 195 15.83 -10.54 17.07
CA PHE A 195 16.75 -10.08 16.01
C PHE A 195 17.32 -8.69 16.29
N ASP A 196 17.62 -8.40 17.58
CA ASP A 196 18.17 -7.12 18.02
C ASP A 196 17.36 -5.90 17.53
N THR A 197 16.04 -6.05 17.42
CA THR A 197 15.15 -4.98 16.98
C THR A 197 15.06 -3.86 18.02
N TYR A 198 15.38 -2.64 17.59
CA TYR A 198 15.20 -1.39 18.33
C TYR A 198 14.41 -0.41 17.48
N ARG A 199 13.30 0.07 18.00
CA ARG A 199 12.49 1.08 17.33
C ARG A 199 12.10 2.18 18.29
N ALA A 200 12.19 3.44 17.85
CA ALA A 200 11.66 4.61 18.52
C ALA A 200 10.74 5.39 17.57
N ALA A 201 9.60 5.82 18.07
CA ALA A 201 8.64 6.60 17.31
C ALA A 201 8.05 7.74 18.14
N LEU A 202 7.84 8.90 17.50
CA LEU A 202 7.25 10.09 18.10
C LEU A 202 6.21 10.70 17.16
N ASP A 203 5.06 11.10 17.71
CA ASP A 203 3.96 11.74 17.00
C ASP A 203 3.43 12.89 17.86
N TRP A 204 3.69 14.11 17.44
CA TRP A 204 3.15 15.31 18.06
C TRP A 204 2.17 15.99 17.12
N THR A 205 1.01 16.41 17.64
CA THR A 205 0.03 17.22 16.91
C THR A 205 -0.62 18.26 17.81
N GLY A 206 -1.07 19.36 17.24
CA GLY A 206 -1.80 20.42 17.94
C GLY A 206 -1.83 21.75 17.21
N PRO A 207 -2.55 22.75 17.73
CA PRO A 207 -2.55 24.10 17.19
C PRO A 207 -1.20 24.79 17.48
N VAL A 208 -0.68 25.51 16.48
CA VAL A 208 0.56 26.29 16.60
C VAL A 208 0.29 27.79 16.68
N THR A 209 -0.97 28.21 16.48
CA THR A 209 -1.43 29.60 16.65
C THR A 209 -2.44 29.69 17.79
N GLN A 210 -2.55 30.84 18.43
CA GLN A 210 -3.45 31.05 19.57
C GLN A 210 -4.94 30.99 19.20
N ASP A 211 -5.28 31.33 17.97
CA ASP A 211 -6.64 31.28 17.42
C ASP A 211 -7.03 29.88 16.94
N GLY A 212 -6.08 28.92 16.94
CA GLY A 212 -6.30 27.54 16.50
C GLY A 212 -6.43 27.38 14.97
N ASN A 213 -6.16 28.43 14.19
CA ASN A 213 -6.33 28.38 12.72
C ASN A 213 -5.18 27.70 11.98
N VAL A 214 -4.07 27.42 12.66
CA VAL A 214 -2.97 26.62 12.10
C VAL A 214 -2.71 25.44 13.01
N LEU A 215 -2.93 24.25 12.49
CA LEU A 215 -2.64 22.98 13.14
C LEU A 215 -1.35 22.38 12.54
N ALA A 216 -0.56 21.72 13.37
CA ALA A 216 0.63 21.02 12.89
C ALA A 216 0.65 19.59 13.40
N ARG A 217 1.34 18.73 12.67
CA ARG A 217 1.74 17.39 13.09
C ARG A 217 3.17 17.11 12.67
N LEU A 218 3.93 16.49 13.53
CA LEU A 218 5.27 15.99 13.24
C LEU A 218 5.37 14.55 13.70
N ILE A 219 5.68 13.65 12.78
CA ILE A 219 5.91 12.24 13.05
C ILE A 219 7.37 11.94 12.71
N GLY A 220 8.06 11.21 13.60
CA GLY A 220 9.41 10.73 13.37
C GLY A 220 9.54 9.31 13.88
N THR A 221 10.23 8.44 13.10
CA THR A 221 10.58 7.08 13.53
C THR A 221 12.02 6.75 13.18
N TYR A 222 12.62 5.91 14.00
CA TYR A 222 13.93 5.31 13.77
C TYR A 222 13.84 3.83 14.10
N ASP A 223 14.27 3.01 13.18
CA ASP A 223 14.31 1.55 13.29
C ASP A 223 15.74 1.07 13.06
N ASN A 224 16.22 0.13 13.87
CA ASN A 224 17.43 -0.61 13.65
C ASN A 224 17.19 -2.06 14.09
N ALA A 225 17.46 -3.01 13.23
CA ALA A 225 17.25 -4.42 13.51
C ALA A 225 18.18 -5.31 12.70
N GLY A 226 18.50 -6.47 13.24
CA GLY A 226 18.94 -7.61 12.45
C GLY A 226 17.77 -8.35 11.83
N SER A 227 18.03 -9.52 11.30
CA SER A 227 17.03 -10.40 10.69
C SER A 227 17.20 -11.84 11.19
N PHE A 228 16.20 -12.69 10.90
CA PHE A 228 16.39 -14.14 11.00
C PHE A 228 17.28 -14.69 9.88
N ILE A 229 17.52 -13.90 8.82
CA ILE A 229 18.44 -14.25 7.72
C ILE A 229 19.86 -13.94 8.17
N ASP A 230 20.78 -14.87 7.91
CA ASP A 230 22.18 -14.73 8.28
C ASP A 230 22.80 -13.48 7.60
N TYR A 231 23.63 -12.73 8.32
CA TYR A 231 24.36 -11.52 7.84
C TYR A 231 23.47 -10.33 7.45
N HIS A 232 22.22 -10.32 7.83
CA HIS A 232 21.27 -9.30 7.43
C HIS A 232 20.98 -8.33 8.58
N GLU A 233 21.10 -7.03 8.30
CA GLU A 233 20.78 -5.93 9.20
C GLU A 233 20.18 -4.77 8.41
N PHE A 234 19.27 -4.01 9.00
CA PHE A 234 18.70 -2.83 8.36
C PHE A 234 18.57 -1.65 9.32
N GLU A 235 18.58 -0.45 8.76
CA GLU A 235 18.33 0.80 9.44
C GLU A 235 17.31 1.63 8.64
N LYS A 236 16.37 2.27 9.34
CA LYS A 236 15.39 3.15 8.71
C LYS A 236 15.15 4.41 9.53
N THR A 237 15.16 5.56 8.87
CA THR A 237 14.73 6.85 9.40
C THR A 237 13.55 7.35 8.60
N PHE A 238 12.49 7.82 9.29
CA PHE A 238 11.29 8.40 8.67
C PHE A 238 10.89 9.67 9.41
N ILE A 239 10.58 10.75 8.66
CA ILE A 239 10.10 12.02 9.20
C ILE A 239 8.97 12.54 8.31
N ALA A 240 7.84 12.90 8.92
CA ALA A 240 6.67 13.42 8.21
C ALA A 240 6.06 14.65 8.91
N PRO A 241 6.44 15.88 8.53
CA PRO A 241 5.77 17.11 8.96
C PRO A 241 4.51 17.37 8.12
N SER A 242 3.48 17.93 8.76
CA SER A 242 2.30 18.44 8.06
C SER A 242 1.68 19.62 8.81
N PHE A 243 1.03 20.53 8.05
CA PHE A 243 0.37 21.71 8.56
C PHE A 243 -1.00 21.85 7.90
N THR A 244 -2.03 22.09 8.70
CA THR A 244 -3.37 22.43 8.20
C THR A 244 -3.68 23.87 8.55
N PHE A 245 -3.95 24.68 7.52
CA PHE A 245 -4.40 26.06 7.61
C PHE A 245 -5.92 26.09 7.45
N ILE A 246 -6.62 26.61 8.46
CA ILE A 246 -8.06 26.84 8.45
C ILE A 246 -8.27 28.26 7.95
N LEU A 247 -8.69 28.42 6.69
CA LEU A 247 -8.80 29.69 5.98
C LEU A 247 -10.25 30.20 5.99
N GLY A 248 -10.88 30.20 7.16
CA GLY A 248 -12.28 30.50 7.37
C GLY A 248 -13.12 29.24 7.65
N GLU A 249 -14.47 29.35 7.53
CA GLU A 249 -15.39 28.24 7.86
C GLU A 249 -15.45 27.17 6.75
N ASP A 250 -15.16 27.56 5.51
CA ASP A 250 -15.40 26.74 4.32
C ASP A 250 -14.13 26.28 3.60
N THR A 251 -12.93 26.68 4.08
CA THR A 251 -11.69 26.43 3.34
C THR A 251 -10.61 25.89 4.26
N THR A 252 -10.01 24.79 3.86
CA THR A 252 -8.80 24.24 4.50
C THR A 252 -7.70 23.97 3.48
N LEU A 253 -6.46 24.18 3.89
CA LEU A 253 -5.26 23.82 3.12
C LEU A 253 -4.35 23.01 4.03
N THR A 254 -4.10 21.74 3.68
CA THR A 254 -3.10 20.91 4.35
C THR A 254 -1.87 20.78 3.47
N VAL A 255 -0.71 21.19 3.97
CA VAL A 255 0.59 20.99 3.32
C VAL A 255 1.34 19.91 4.08
N PHE A 256 1.95 18.99 3.37
CA PHE A 256 2.67 17.87 3.96
C PHE A 256 4.01 17.62 3.28
N GLY A 257 4.92 17.02 4.02
CA GLY A 257 6.19 16.49 3.53
C GLY A 257 6.48 15.14 4.17
N GLN A 258 7.37 14.38 3.56
CA GLN A 258 7.89 13.11 4.06
C GLN A 258 9.33 12.95 3.59
N TYR A 259 10.17 12.48 4.46
CA TYR A 259 11.52 11.99 4.15
C TYR A 259 11.68 10.60 4.73
N GLN A 260 12.28 9.71 3.97
CA GLN A 260 12.66 8.38 4.42
C GLN A 260 14.03 8.03 3.87
N GLN A 261 14.86 7.49 4.74
CA GLN A 261 16.09 6.80 4.39
C GLN A 261 15.99 5.37 4.89
N TYR A 262 16.41 4.42 4.07
CA TYR A 262 16.36 2.99 4.34
C TYR A 262 17.66 2.38 3.84
N ASP A 263 18.43 1.79 4.74
CA ASP A 263 19.68 1.08 4.44
C ASP A 263 19.49 -0.37 4.87
N ASP A 264 19.71 -1.31 3.94
CA ASP A 264 19.45 -2.73 4.12
C ASP A 264 20.49 -3.58 3.39
N VAL A 265 20.50 -4.86 3.68
CA VAL A 265 21.27 -5.85 2.91
C VAL A 265 20.37 -6.35 1.77
N PHE A 266 20.80 -6.17 0.52
CA PHE A 266 20.06 -6.70 -0.62
C PHE A 266 19.92 -8.22 -0.51
N GLU A 267 18.66 -8.72 -0.48
CA GLU A 267 18.32 -10.12 -0.31
C GLU A 267 17.44 -10.62 -1.46
N TYR A 268 17.96 -11.53 -2.28
CA TYR A 268 17.20 -12.08 -3.39
C TYR A 268 16.24 -13.21 -2.97
N GLY A 269 16.46 -13.82 -1.81
CA GLY A 269 15.71 -14.95 -1.28
C GLY A 269 16.41 -16.27 -1.48
N LEU A 270 15.73 -17.35 -1.12
CA LEU A 270 16.17 -18.70 -1.42
C LEU A 270 16.00 -18.99 -2.92
N PRO A 271 16.83 -19.84 -3.52
CA PRO A 271 16.72 -20.14 -4.94
C PRO A 271 15.35 -20.76 -5.27
N PHE A 272 14.87 -20.49 -6.48
CA PHE A 272 13.60 -21.01 -6.98
C PHE A 272 13.71 -22.49 -7.39
N GLU A 273 13.99 -23.34 -6.40
CA GLU A 273 14.20 -24.77 -6.56
C GLU A 273 13.56 -25.53 -5.40
N PRO A 274 13.01 -26.74 -5.61
CA PRO A 274 12.41 -27.50 -4.51
C PRO A 274 13.39 -27.87 -3.40
N GLU A 275 14.68 -28.04 -3.72
CA GLU A 275 15.74 -28.29 -2.73
C GLU A 275 15.93 -27.12 -1.76
N ALA A 276 15.51 -25.92 -2.12
CA ALA A 276 15.53 -24.77 -1.23
C ALA A 276 14.60 -24.90 -0.02
N LEU A 277 13.60 -25.78 -0.08
CA LEU A 277 12.73 -26.12 1.06
C LEU A 277 13.42 -27.04 2.10
N GLU A 278 14.57 -27.63 1.75
CA GLU A 278 15.34 -28.52 2.62
C GLU A 278 16.41 -27.79 3.44
N VAL A 279 16.70 -26.52 3.12
CA VAL A 279 17.72 -25.74 3.82
C VAL A 279 17.08 -24.85 4.91
N PRO A 280 17.86 -24.41 5.93
CA PRO A 280 17.38 -23.44 6.90
C PRO A 280 16.88 -22.16 6.23
N ILE A 281 15.73 -21.63 6.68
CA ILE A 281 15.16 -20.39 6.17
C ILE A 281 16.05 -19.16 6.43
N SER A 282 17.05 -19.29 7.30
CA SER A 282 18.03 -18.24 7.59
C SER A 282 19.16 -18.12 6.56
N ARG A 283 19.18 -18.98 5.55
CA ARG A 283 20.26 -18.98 4.57
C ARG A 283 20.30 -17.71 3.75
N PHE A 284 21.50 -17.16 3.65
CA PHE A 284 21.84 -16.04 2.78
C PHE A 284 22.73 -16.56 1.64
N TYR A 285 22.36 -16.31 0.40
CA TYR A 285 23.15 -16.73 -0.78
C TYR A 285 23.79 -15.56 -1.54
N GLY A 286 23.65 -14.35 -1.02
CA GLY A 286 24.45 -13.20 -1.42
C GLY A 286 25.90 -13.29 -0.94
N GLU A 287 26.63 -12.19 -0.92
CA GLU A 287 28.01 -12.11 -0.39
C GLU A 287 28.02 -11.22 0.85
N PRO A 288 28.30 -11.76 2.06
CA PRO A 288 28.26 -11.01 3.30
C PRO A 288 29.17 -9.77 3.28
N GLY A 289 28.63 -8.63 3.72
CA GLY A 289 29.32 -7.34 3.77
C GLY A 289 29.50 -6.66 2.41
N LEU A 290 28.95 -7.23 1.34
CA LEU A 290 28.98 -6.64 -0.01
C LEU A 290 27.58 -6.32 -0.52
N ASN A 291 26.60 -7.23 -0.33
CA ASN A 291 25.21 -6.94 -0.71
C ASN A 291 24.69 -5.73 0.07
N HIS A 292 24.13 -4.78 -0.65
CA HIS A 292 23.68 -3.50 -0.13
C HIS A 292 22.45 -3.00 -0.91
N LEU A 293 21.49 -2.41 -0.18
CA LEU A 293 20.32 -1.73 -0.71
C LEU A 293 20.12 -0.42 0.07
N GLY A 294 20.46 0.70 -0.55
CA GLY A 294 20.17 2.03 -0.04
C GLY A 294 18.96 2.63 -0.76
N VAL A 295 18.01 3.19 -0.03
CA VAL A 295 16.84 3.88 -0.58
C VAL A 295 16.68 5.22 0.12
N GLU A 296 16.64 6.30 -0.65
CA GLU A 296 16.28 7.63 -0.15
C GLU A 296 15.01 8.10 -0.87
N SER A 297 14.00 8.54 -0.12
CA SER A 297 12.76 9.04 -0.71
C SER A 297 12.28 10.33 -0.04
N LEU A 298 11.73 11.23 -0.86
CA LEU A 298 11.14 12.49 -0.47
C LEU A 298 9.79 12.64 -1.12
N SER A 299 8.79 13.04 -0.33
CA SER A 299 7.47 13.43 -0.85
C SER A 299 7.09 14.80 -0.30
N ALA A 300 6.39 15.59 -1.11
CA ALA A 300 5.78 16.84 -0.68
C ALA A 300 4.49 17.11 -1.46
N GLY A 301 3.56 17.82 -0.84
CA GLY A 301 2.31 18.13 -1.52
C GLY A 301 1.35 18.95 -0.69
N TYR A 302 0.14 19.08 -1.22
CA TYR A 302 -0.96 19.75 -0.54
C TYR A 302 -2.29 19.05 -0.81
N LEU A 303 -3.23 19.26 0.12
CA LEU A 303 -4.67 19.00 -0.02
C LEU A 303 -5.40 20.31 0.26
N PHE A 304 -6.22 20.77 -0.65
CA PHE A 304 -7.02 21.96 -0.56
C PHE A 304 -8.49 21.59 -0.69
N ASP A 305 -9.29 21.94 0.32
CA ASP A 305 -10.73 21.70 0.36
C ASP A 305 -11.46 23.04 0.50
N HIS A 306 -12.46 23.26 -0.35
CA HIS A 306 -13.32 24.42 -0.30
C HIS A 306 -14.79 24.07 -0.48
N LYS A 307 -15.65 24.52 0.42
CA LYS A 307 -17.11 24.40 0.30
C LYS A 307 -17.67 25.69 -0.29
N PHE A 308 -18.23 25.62 -1.48
CA PHE A 308 -18.94 26.76 -2.07
C PHE A 308 -20.26 27.05 -1.34
N ASN A 309 -20.91 25.99 -0.87
CA ASN A 309 -22.14 25.99 -0.08
C ASN A 309 -22.35 24.59 0.54
N GLU A 310 -23.52 24.31 1.11
CA GLU A 310 -23.85 23.03 1.73
C GLU A 310 -23.89 21.86 0.71
N ASP A 311 -24.13 22.15 -0.57
CA ASP A 311 -24.31 21.14 -1.63
C ASP A 311 -23.08 20.95 -2.50
N TRP A 312 -22.19 21.94 -2.64
CA TRP A 312 -21.08 21.91 -3.58
C TRP A 312 -19.74 22.16 -2.89
N SER A 313 -18.79 21.28 -3.16
CA SER A 313 -17.41 21.40 -2.70
C SER A 313 -16.41 21.16 -3.83
N PHE A 314 -15.22 21.70 -3.64
CA PHE A 314 -14.07 21.53 -4.51
C PHE A 314 -12.90 20.98 -3.70
N HIS A 315 -12.27 19.94 -4.24
CA HIS A 315 -11.02 19.37 -3.73
C HIS A 315 -9.91 19.52 -4.76
N SER A 316 -8.73 19.96 -4.32
CA SER A 316 -7.52 19.95 -5.14
C SER A 316 -6.39 19.31 -4.35
N GLY A 317 -5.73 18.33 -4.93
CA GLY A 317 -4.60 17.66 -4.33
C GLY A 317 -3.41 17.63 -5.28
N PHE A 318 -2.22 17.89 -4.76
CA PHE A 318 -0.95 17.74 -5.46
C PHE A 318 0.01 16.93 -4.63
N ARG A 319 0.72 16.02 -5.28
CA ARG A 319 1.80 15.25 -4.68
C ARG A 319 2.97 15.14 -5.64
N TRP A 320 4.15 15.42 -5.12
CA TRP A 320 5.43 15.09 -5.72
C TRP A 320 6.12 14.00 -4.89
N ASN A 321 6.63 12.98 -5.56
CA ASN A 321 7.46 11.95 -4.99
C ASN A 321 8.79 11.93 -5.75
N SER A 322 9.90 11.83 -5.02
CA SER A 322 11.23 11.59 -5.56
C SER A 322 11.86 10.45 -4.77
N ALA A 323 12.51 9.53 -5.44
CA ALA A 323 13.23 8.46 -4.77
C ALA A 323 14.44 8.01 -5.60
N GLU A 324 15.48 7.58 -4.92
CA GLU A 324 16.68 6.99 -5.54
C GLU A 324 17.14 5.76 -4.75
N THR A 325 17.69 4.77 -5.48
CA THR A 325 18.34 3.60 -4.90
C THR A 325 19.79 3.51 -5.31
N ASP A 326 20.62 2.95 -4.43
CA ASP A 326 21.97 2.42 -4.72
C ASP A 326 21.99 0.96 -4.28
N GLU A 327 22.17 0.07 -5.24
CA GLU A 327 22.06 -1.36 -5.01
C GLU A 327 23.37 -2.06 -5.40
N PHE A 328 23.77 -3.00 -4.56
CA PHE A 328 24.78 -3.99 -4.91
C PHE A 328 24.23 -5.38 -4.57
N GLY A 329 24.07 -6.23 -5.60
CA GLY A 329 23.49 -7.55 -5.44
C GLY A 329 24.39 -8.65 -5.99
N VAL A 330 24.71 -9.63 -5.16
CA VAL A 330 25.12 -10.96 -5.58
C VAL A 330 23.90 -11.85 -5.38
N MET A 331 23.42 -12.49 -6.44
CA MET A 331 22.22 -13.32 -6.43
C MET A 331 22.56 -14.76 -6.79
N ALA A 332 21.81 -15.69 -6.25
CA ALA A 332 21.83 -17.10 -6.64
C ALA A 332 20.50 -17.46 -7.29
N THR A 333 20.45 -17.69 -8.59
CA THR A 333 19.20 -17.81 -9.35
C THR A 333 18.78 -19.23 -9.68
N GLY A 334 19.70 -20.21 -9.67
CA GLY A 334 19.38 -21.58 -9.98
C GLY A 334 20.48 -22.56 -9.62
N LEU A 335 20.15 -23.83 -9.62
CA LEU A 335 21.08 -24.91 -9.40
C LEU A 335 21.76 -25.35 -10.69
N LEU A 336 23.06 -25.57 -10.62
CA LEU A 336 23.81 -26.27 -11.67
C LEU A 336 23.31 -27.73 -11.82
N PRO A 337 23.72 -28.45 -12.90
CA PRO A 337 23.24 -29.82 -13.14
C PRO A 337 23.53 -30.85 -12.04
N ASP A 338 24.44 -30.55 -11.10
CA ASP A 338 24.73 -31.35 -9.92
C ASP A 338 23.64 -31.26 -8.84
N ARG A 339 22.64 -30.36 -9.01
CA ARG A 339 21.51 -30.13 -8.10
C ARG A 339 21.96 -29.72 -6.70
N ARG A 340 23.13 -29.12 -6.59
CA ARG A 340 23.77 -28.74 -5.33
C ARG A 340 24.45 -27.39 -5.38
N THR A 341 25.11 -27.09 -6.48
CA THR A 341 25.88 -25.84 -6.65
C THR A 341 24.96 -24.77 -7.23
N LEU A 342 24.89 -23.62 -6.58
CA LEU A 342 24.18 -22.44 -7.01
C LEU A 342 25.08 -21.57 -7.88
N ASP A 343 24.59 -21.21 -9.05
CA ASP A 343 25.23 -20.26 -9.95
C ASP A 343 25.04 -18.83 -9.45
N ARG A 344 26.15 -18.11 -9.26
CA ARG A 344 26.18 -16.71 -8.85
C ARG A 344 26.96 -15.82 -9.82
N GLN A 345 27.67 -16.40 -10.80
CA GLN A 345 28.68 -15.72 -11.57
C GLN A 345 28.13 -14.62 -12.48
N ASP A 346 26.98 -14.90 -13.12
CA ASP A 346 26.33 -13.97 -14.05
C ASP A 346 25.27 -13.10 -13.37
N GLN A 347 25.04 -13.29 -12.08
CA GLN A 347 23.93 -12.69 -11.33
C GLN A 347 24.40 -11.64 -10.31
N THR A 348 25.59 -11.08 -10.54
CA THR A 348 26.09 -9.96 -9.73
C THR A 348 25.88 -8.66 -10.48
N TYR A 349 25.30 -7.67 -9.83
CA TYR A 349 25.12 -6.35 -10.44
C TYR A 349 25.31 -5.23 -9.42
N ARG A 350 25.60 -4.06 -9.93
CA ARG A 350 25.47 -2.80 -9.23
C ARG A 350 24.44 -1.96 -9.97
N GLY A 351 23.33 -1.69 -9.31
CA GLY A 351 22.17 -1.00 -9.88
C GLY A 351 21.91 0.35 -9.23
N PHE A 352 21.15 1.16 -9.92
CA PHE A 352 20.52 2.36 -9.40
C PHE A 352 19.15 2.54 -10.05
N TYR A 353 18.27 3.19 -9.34
CA TYR A 353 16.95 3.57 -9.82
C TYR A 353 16.65 4.98 -9.31
N GLU A 354 16.19 5.86 -10.18
CA GLU A 354 15.77 7.22 -9.86
C GLU A 354 14.35 7.44 -10.33
N LEU A 355 13.52 8.06 -9.48
CA LEU A 355 12.12 8.37 -9.75
C LEU A 355 11.83 9.83 -9.47
N ASN A 356 11.07 10.46 -10.36
CA ASN A 356 10.33 11.68 -10.09
C ASN A 356 8.89 11.52 -10.56
N GLU A 357 7.93 11.73 -9.66
CA GLU A 357 6.51 11.60 -9.95
C GLU A 357 5.76 12.84 -9.47
N TYR A 358 4.89 13.37 -10.32
CA TYR A 358 4.05 14.54 -10.05
C TYR A 358 2.60 14.17 -10.35
N THR A 359 1.71 14.33 -9.39
CA THR A 359 0.27 14.08 -9.57
C THR A 359 -0.53 15.28 -9.08
N LEU A 360 -1.40 15.80 -9.93
CA LEU A 360 -2.38 16.84 -9.62
C LEU A 360 -3.78 16.30 -9.86
N GLN A 361 -4.63 16.36 -8.84
CA GLN A 361 -6.03 15.98 -8.90
C GLN A 361 -6.90 17.20 -8.56
N ASN A 362 -7.97 17.41 -9.35
CA ASN A 362 -8.97 18.44 -9.08
C ASN A 362 -10.35 17.83 -9.22
N GLU A 363 -11.18 17.97 -8.19
CA GLU A 363 -12.47 17.30 -8.07
C GLU A 363 -13.55 18.29 -7.62
N ILE A 364 -14.74 18.12 -8.18
CA ILE A 364 -15.94 18.79 -7.71
C ILE A 364 -16.92 17.72 -7.23
N THR A 365 -17.45 17.89 -6.03
CA THR A 365 -18.55 17.08 -5.49
C THR A 365 -19.80 17.92 -5.38
N GLY A 366 -20.94 17.39 -5.84
CA GLY A 366 -22.23 18.05 -5.81
C GLY A 366 -23.34 17.15 -5.28
N HIS A 367 -24.17 17.69 -4.39
CA HIS A 367 -25.38 17.07 -3.88
C HIS A 367 -26.59 17.79 -4.46
N PHE A 368 -27.48 17.08 -5.16
CA PHE A 368 -28.68 17.67 -5.72
C PHE A 368 -29.80 16.63 -5.87
N SER A 369 -31.02 17.06 -6.14
CA SER A 369 -32.14 16.16 -6.36
C SER A 369 -32.82 16.41 -7.69
N THR A 370 -33.21 15.33 -8.38
CA THR A 370 -34.08 15.34 -9.56
C THR A 370 -35.42 14.68 -9.21
N GLY A 371 -36.40 15.50 -8.81
CA GLY A 371 -37.64 15.02 -8.26
C GLY A 371 -37.44 14.36 -6.90
N SER A 372 -37.70 13.05 -6.80
CA SER A 372 -37.52 12.25 -5.57
C SER A 372 -36.18 11.51 -5.50
N VAL A 373 -35.34 11.68 -6.51
CA VAL A 373 -34.04 10.99 -6.61
C VAL A 373 -32.93 11.92 -6.15
N ASN A 374 -32.10 11.48 -5.20
CA ASN A 374 -30.95 12.22 -4.72
C ASN A 374 -29.67 11.75 -5.46
N HIS A 375 -28.81 12.71 -5.74
CA HIS A 375 -27.55 12.50 -6.44
C HIS A 375 -26.38 12.98 -5.59
N THR A 376 -25.30 12.19 -5.55
CA THR A 376 -23.99 12.61 -5.09
C THR A 376 -23.03 12.45 -6.27
N LEU A 377 -22.83 13.56 -6.99
CA LEU A 377 -21.99 13.63 -8.17
C LEU A 377 -20.55 13.95 -7.79
N LEU A 378 -19.60 13.21 -8.34
CA LEU A 378 -18.18 13.51 -8.34
C LEU A 378 -17.73 13.65 -9.80
N ALA A 379 -17.04 14.76 -10.11
CA ALA A 379 -16.37 14.93 -11.38
C ALA A 379 -14.93 15.41 -11.14
N GLY A 380 -13.96 14.84 -11.87
CA GLY A 380 -12.56 15.13 -11.61
C GLY A 380 -11.67 15.04 -12.84
N VAL A 381 -10.50 15.69 -12.70
CA VAL A 381 -9.40 15.65 -13.65
C VAL A 381 -8.12 15.31 -12.89
N GLU A 382 -7.36 14.38 -13.43
CA GLU A 382 -6.03 13.99 -12.95
C GLU A 382 -5.00 14.26 -14.03
N LEU A 383 -3.91 14.91 -13.64
CA LEU A 383 -2.71 15.06 -14.45
C LEU A 383 -1.57 14.36 -13.71
N ARG A 384 -0.87 13.46 -14.40
CA ARG A 384 0.24 12.71 -13.81
C ARG A 384 1.42 12.71 -14.77
N TYR A 385 2.61 12.97 -14.23
CA TYR A 385 3.89 12.85 -14.92
C TYR A 385 4.84 12.01 -14.09
N VAL A 386 5.43 10.99 -14.70
CA VAL A 386 6.40 10.10 -14.06
C VAL A 386 7.63 10.02 -14.93
N GLU A 387 8.77 10.29 -14.33
CA GLU A 387 10.09 10.10 -14.91
C GLU A 387 10.84 9.05 -14.08
N GLN A 388 11.37 8.05 -14.76
CA GLN A 388 12.15 6.99 -14.13
C GLN A 388 13.44 6.80 -14.91
N VAL A 389 14.55 6.60 -14.20
CA VAL A 389 15.83 6.20 -14.77
C VAL A 389 16.30 4.96 -14.04
N PHE A 390 16.61 3.94 -14.79
CA PHE A 390 17.13 2.68 -14.29
C PHE A 390 18.44 2.34 -14.98
N GLY A 391 19.40 1.84 -14.21
CA GLY A 391 20.65 1.37 -14.78
C GLY A 391 21.34 0.36 -13.90
N TYR A 392 22.06 -0.55 -14.53
CA TYR A 392 22.94 -1.46 -13.81
C TYR A 392 24.19 -1.78 -14.61
N ASN A 393 25.25 -2.16 -13.88
CA ASN A 393 26.48 -2.68 -14.43
C ASN A 393 26.66 -4.13 -13.98
N THR A 394 27.19 -4.96 -14.84
CA THR A 394 27.50 -6.37 -14.59
C THR A 394 29.01 -6.61 -14.49
N PRO A 395 29.46 -7.71 -13.91
CA PRO A 395 30.85 -8.10 -13.92
C PRO A 395 31.41 -8.31 -15.33
N GLY A 396 32.65 -7.96 -15.54
CA GLY A 396 33.37 -8.21 -16.78
C GLY A 396 33.83 -9.67 -17.00
N GLY A 397 33.35 -10.61 -16.15
CA GLY A 397 33.65 -12.07 -16.18
C GLY A 397 34.22 -12.61 -14.88
N GLY A 398 33.78 -13.79 -14.48
CA GLY A 398 34.33 -14.70 -13.47
C GLY A 398 34.62 -14.11 -12.08
N VAL A 399 33.58 -13.54 -11.43
CA VAL A 399 33.82 -12.54 -10.39
C VAL A 399 33.43 -13.00 -9.00
N VAL A 400 32.42 -13.85 -8.88
CA VAL A 400 31.95 -14.43 -7.62
C VAL A 400 31.98 -15.93 -7.79
N ASN A 401 32.43 -16.66 -6.76
CA ASN A 401 32.39 -18.12 -6.81
C ASN A 401 30.95 -18.62 -6.72
N ASP A 402 30.67 -19.72 -7.42
CA ASP A 402 29.48 -20.53 -7.17
C ASP A 402 29.49 -21.01 -5.72
N ILE A 403 28.32 -21.27 -5.16
CA ILE A 403 28.17 -21.58 -3.76
C ILE A 403 27.37 -22.88 -3.55
N ASP A 404 27.76 -23.67 -2.56
CA ASP A 404 27.05 -24.89 -2.19
C ASP A 404 25.73 -24.54 -1.47
N LEU A 405 24.61 -25.07 -1.94
CA LEU A 405 23.28 -24.84 -1.36
C LEU A 405 23.22 -25.20 0.13
N TYR A 406 23.83 -26.32 0.52
CA TYR A 406 23.75 -26.85 1.89
C TYR A 406 24.85 -26.31 2.80
N HIS A 407 26.04 -25.98 2.24
CA HIS A 407 27.23 -25.57 2.97
C HIS A 407 27.89 -24.37 2.29
N PRO A 408 27.26 -23.19 2.31
CA PRO A 408 27.78 -22.01 1.62
C PRO A 408 29.12 -21.58 2.17
N VAL A 409 30.09 -21.29 1.27
CA VAL A 409 31.40 -20.75 1.59
C VAL A 409 31.58 -19.41 0.88
N TYR A 410 31.63 -18.35 1.65
CA TYR A 410 31.79 -16.98 1.15
C TYR A 410 33.25 -16.63 1.02
N THR A 411 33.63 -15.98 -0.09
CA THR A 411 35.03 -15.62 -0.36
C THR A 411 35.35 -14.15 -0.15
N GLY A 412 34.31 -13.28 -0.13
CA GLY A 412 34.47 -11.84 -0.09
C GLY A 412 35.14 -11.25 -1.35
N GLN A 413 35.30 -12.07 -2.39
CA GLN A 413 36.01 -11.66 -3.61
C GLN A 413 34.99 -11.40 -4.72
N ILE A 414 35.01 -10.18 -5.24
CA ILE A 414 34.34 -9.78 -6.46
C ILE A 414 35.35 -9.17 -7.42
N GLY A 415 35.23 -9.50 -8.69
CA GLY A 415 36.03 -8.83 -9.71
C GLY A 415 35.48 -7.46 -10.11
N PRO A 416 36.05 -6.80 -11.10
CA PRO A 416 35.64 -5.49 -11.51
C PRO A 416 34.22 -5.53 -12.13
N ILE A 417 33.29 -4.75 -11.57
CA ILE A 417 31.97 -4.51 -12.14
C ILE A 417 32.08 -3.30 -13.04
N SER A 418 32.26 -3.51 -14.32
CA SER A 418 32.57 -2.43 -15.26
C SER A 418 31.82 -2.54 -16.61
N LYS A 419 31.14 -3.65 -16.87
CA LYS A 419 30.40 -3.82 -18.10
C LYS A 419 28.99 -3.23 -17.93
N PRO A 420 28.60 -2.20 -18.71
CA PRO A 420 27.22 -1.74 -18.71
C PRO A 420 26.27 -2.88 -19.09
N GLY A 421 25.29 -3.15 -18.22
CA GLY A 421 24.23 -4.12 -18.48
C GLY A 421 23.06 -3.49 -19.21
N ALA A 422 22.40 -2.53 -18.56
CA ALA A 422 21.36 -1.69 -19.16
C ALA A 422 21.39 -0.29 -18.55
N GLN A 423 21.00 0.70 -19.31
CA GLN A 423 20.67 2.04 -18.83
C GLN A 423 19.48 2.55 -19.65
N SER A 424 18.35 2.72 -19.01
CA SER A 424 17.11 3.15 -19.65
C SER A 424 16.42 4.24 -18.85
N GLY A 425 15.68 5.09 -19.54
CA GLY A 425 14.77 6.05 -18.95
C GLY A 425 13.36 5.86 -19.46
N THR A 426 12.38 6.27 -18.68
CA THR A 426 10.99 6.28 -19.09
C THR A 426 10.32 7.56 -18.64
N GLU A 427 9.53 8.16 -19.51
CA GLU A 427 8.64 9.26 -19.17
C GLU A 427 7.20 8.83 -19.46
N ASN A 428 6.30 9.04 -18.52
CA ASN A 428 4.88 8.75 -18.68
C ASN A 428 4.05 9.98 -18.33
N ARG A 429 3.23 10.44 -19.28
CA ARG A 429 2.31 11.57 -19.15
C ARG A 429 0.89 11.07 -19.25
N VAL A 430 0.09 11.28 -18.22
CA VAL A 430 -1.29 10.78 -18.14
C VAL A 430 -2.26 11.93 -17.89
N LEU A 431 -3.33 11.97 -18.67
CA LEU A 431 -4.53 12.76 -18.43
C LEU A 431 -5.70 11.80 -18.16
N GLY A 432 -6.29 11.90 -16.96
CA GLY A 432 -7.52 11.20 -16.59
C GLY A 432 -8.68 12.19 -16.39
N VAL A 433 -9.83 11.92 -17.00
CA VAL A 433 -11.07 12.69 -16.76
C VAL A 433 -12.16 11.71 -16.37
N TYR A 434 -12.78 11.95 -15.22
CA TYR A 434 -13.76 11.01 -14.69
C TYR A 434 -15.00 11.70 -14.11
N VAL A 435 -16.10 10.96 -14.14
CA VAL A 435 -17.36 11.33 -13.52
C VAL A 435 -17.97 10.11 -12.86
N GLN A 436 -18.55 10.29 -11.68
CA GLN A 436 -19.26 9.27 -10.94
C GLN A 436 -20.49 9.87 -10.27
N ASP A 437 -21.59 9.15 -10.28
CA ASP A 437 -22.82 9.54 -9.59
C ASP A 437 -23.33 8.40 -8.71
N LEU A 438 -23.43 8.66 -7.42
CA LEU A 438 -24.15 7.80 -6.48
C LEU A 438 -25.58 8.30 -6.37
N ILE A 439 -26.50 7.54 -6.98
CA ILE A 439 -27.91 7.88 -7.18
C ILE A 439 -28.75 7.14 -6.14
N GLU A 440 -29.36 7.86 -5.23
CA GLU A 440 -30.34 7.31 -4.28
C GLU A 440 -31.73 7.35 -4.90
N LEU A 441 -32.13 6.23 -5.55
CA LEU A 441 -33.44 6.08 -6.19
C LEU A 441 -34.58 6.03 -5.17
N SER A 442 -34.30 5.48 -4.01
CA SER A 442 -35.13 5.44 -2.82
C SER A 442 -34.28 5.09 -1.59
N PRO A 443 -34.79 5.19 -0.34
CA PRO A 443 -34.03 4.75 0.83
C PRO A 443 -33.51 3.31 0.77
N GLN A 444 -34.11 2.44 -0.06
CA GLN A 444 -33.72 1.04 -0.22
C GLN A 444 -32.85 0.78 -1.46
N TRP A 445 -32.88 1.64 -2.47
CA TRP A 445 -32.21 1.38 -3.74
C TRP A 445 -31.21 2.48 -4.07
N LYS A 446 -29.97 2.09 -4.23
CA LYS A 446 -28.89 2.98 -4.67
C LYS A 446 -28.22 2.43 -5.92
N LEU A 447 -27.90 3.32 -6.85
CA LEU A 447 -27.22 3.01 -8.11
C LEU A 447 -25.93 3.83 -8.18
N LEU A 448 -24.80 3.19 -8.40
CA LEU A 448 -23.53 3.83 -8.65
C LEU A 448 -23.20 3.69 -10.13
N LEU A 449 -22.96 4.79 -10.81
CA LEU A 449 -22.48 4.83 -12.19
C LEU A 449 -21.19 5.65 -12.27
N GLY A 450 -20.21 5.18 -12.99
CA GLY A 450 -18.94 5.88 -13.18
C GLY A 450 -18.36 5.64 -14.57
N LEU A 451 -17.65 6.63 -15.06
CA LEU A 451 -16.93 6.59 -16.32
C LEU A 451 -15.64 7.39 -16.20
N ARG A 452 -14.53 6.85 -16.70
CA ARG A 452 -13.26 7.56 -16.82
C ARG A 452 -12.69 7.40 -18.21
N TYR A 453 -12.15 8.47 -18.73
CA TYR A 453 -11.33 8.50 -19.93
C TYR A 453 -9.89 8.76 -19.53
N ASP A 454 -8.97 7.91 -19.95
CA ASP A 454 -7.53 8.06 -19.80
C ASP A 454 -6.87 8.23 -21.17
N ALA A 455 -5.93 9.15 -21.26
CA ALA A 455 -5.00 9.27 -22.36
C ALA A 455 -3.58 9.32 -21.80
N SER A 456 -2.69 8.49 -22.32
CA SER A 456 -1.30 8.43 -21.87
C SER A 456 -0.33 8.47 -23.05
N GLU A 457 0.78 9.16 -22.83
CA GLU A 457 1.96 9.15 -23.70
C GLU A 457 3.12 8.61 -22.87
N TYR A 458 3.75 7.55 -23.39
CA TYR A 458 4.89 6.89 -22.76
C TYR A 458 6.09 6.99 -23.70
N GLU A 459 7.20 7.52 -23.21
CA GLU A 459 8.47 7.57 -23.91
C GLU A 459 9.48 6.66 -23.20
N SER A 460 10.11 5.74 -23.95
CA SER A 460 11.19 4.88 -23.48
C SER A 460 12.49 5.33 -24.13
N LEU A 461 13.54 5.46 -23.32
CA LEU A 461 14.87 5.92 -23.71
C LEU A 461 15.88 4.80 -23.44
N ASP A 462 16.70 4.45 -24.43
CA ASP A 462 17.85 3.56 -24.26
C ASP A 462 19.13 4.41 -24.31
N PHE A 463 19.74 4.63 -23.15
CA PHE A 463 20.94 5.46 -23.03
C PHE A 463 22.22 4.77 -23.55
N LEU A 464 22.24 3.44 -23.65
CA LEU A 464 23.38 2.68 -24.21
C LEU A 464 23.30 2.55 -25.72
N GLY A 465 22.14 2.26 -26.26
CA GLY A 465 21.89 2.14 -27.70
C GLY A 465 21.59 3.48 -28.39
N GLY A 466 21.24 4.52 -27.64
CA GLY A 466 20.89 5.85 -28.16
C GLY A 466 19.55 5.88 -28.90
N GLY A 467 18.65 4.93 -28.59
CA GLY A 467 17.31 4.84 -29.16
C GLY A 467 16.24 5.44 -28.24
N SER A 468 15.13 5.88 -28.86
CA SER A 468 13.90 6.19 -28.13
C SER A 468 12.68 5.64 -28.86
N SER A 469 11.63 5.32 -28.12
CA SER A 469 10.33 4.96 -28.66
C SER A 469 9.23 5.66 -27.88
N THR A 470 8.19 6.12 -28.59
CA THR A 470 7.02 6.76 -27.97
C THR A 470 5.80 5.94 -28.31
N GLU A 471 4.98 5.69 -27.30
CA GLU A 471 3.70 4.97 -27.40
C GLU A 471 2.59 5.83 -26.80
N THR A 472 1.43 5.85 -27.46
CA THR A 472 0.25 6.56 -26.97
C THR A 472 -0.90 5.59 -26.82
N ASN A 473 -1.57 5.65 -25.68
CA ASN A 473 -2.70 4.79 -25.37
C ASN A 473 -3.89 5.65 -24.91
N TRP A 474 -5.09 5.16 -25.13
CA TRP A 474 -6.29 5.71 -24.51
C TRP A 474 -7.26 4.59 -24.16
N HIS A 475 -8.04 4.80 -23.10
CA HIS A 475 -9.04 3.83 -22.66
C HIS A 475 -10.23 4.52 -22.01
N ILE A 476 -11.39 3.86 -22.04
CA ILE A 476 -12.58 4.28 -21.31
C ILE A 476 -12.96 3.17 -20.33
N SER A 477 -12.89 3.49 -19.03
CA SER A 477 -13.21 2.56 -17.95
C SER A 477 -14.61 2.84 -17.39
N PRO A 478 -15.61 2.01 -17.70
CA PRO A 478 -16.94 2.09 -17.08
C PRO A 478 -16.99 1.36 -15.74
N ARG A 479 -17.91 1.81 -14.86
CA ARG A 479 -18.29 1.17 -13.62
C ARG A 479 -19.80 1.27 -13.42
N ALA A 480 -20.42 0.20 -12.93
CA ALA A 480 -21.82 0.22 -12.53
C ALA A 480 -22.05 -0.64 -11.29
N GLY A 481 -22.90 -0.19 -10.40
CA GLY A 481 -23.23 -0.97 -9.22
C GLY A 481 -24.62 -0.66 -8.68
N LEU A 482 -25.28 -1.68 -8.16
CA LEU A 482 -26.62 -1.59 -7.59
C LEU A 482 -26.59 -2.10 -6.15
N VAL A 483 -27.16 -1.33 -5.23
CA VAL A 483 -27.31 -1.70 -3.83
C VAL A 483 -28.79 -1.72 -3.47
N TYR A 484 -29.23 -2.82 -2.86
CA TYR A 484 -30.56 -2.96 -2.30
C TYR A 484 -30.51 -3.17 -0.79
N GLN A 485 -31.11 -2.28 -0.03
CA GLN A 485 -31.15 -2.28 1.43
C GLN A 485 -32.58 -2.57 1.90
N PRO A 486 -32.97 -3.85 2.05
CA PRO A 486 -34.32 -4.20 2.56
C PRO A 486 -34.53 -3.67 3.97
N VAL A 487 -33.49 -3.62 4.77
CA VAL A 487 -33.42 -3.01 6.11
C VAL A 487 -32.07 -2.33 6.29
N GLU A 488 -31.97 -1.36 7.17
CA GLU A 488 -30.76 -0.56 7.38
C GLU A 488 -29.49 -1.40 7.67
N ALA A 489 -29.67 -2.54 8.33
CA ALA A 489 -28.57 -3.42 8.74
C ALA A 489 -28.08 -4.38 7.63
N VAL A 490 -28.75 -4.44 6.47
CA VAL A 490 -28.45 -5.42 5.41
C VAL A 490 -28.45 -4.76 4.06
N SER A 491 -27.35 -4.91 3.32
CA SER A 491 -27.21 -4.48 1.92
C SER A 491 -26.89 -5.66 1.03
N LEU A 492 -27.69 -5.87 0.00
CA LEU A 492 -27.40 -6.78 -1.12
C LEU A 492 -26.84 -5.92 -2.26
N TYR A 493 -25.77 -6.36 -2.91
CA TYR A 493 -25.19 -5.57 -4.00
C TYR A 493 -24.75 -6.42 -5.18
N TYR A 494 -24.70 -5.76 -6.33
CA TYR A 494 -24.03 -6.19 -7.54
C TYR A 494 -23.12 -5.06 -8.02
N GLY A 495 -21.87 -5.39 -8.39
CA GLY A 495 -20.90 -4.48 -8.95
C GLY A 495 -20.28 -5.01 -10.23
N TYR A 496 -20.09 -4.12 -11.19
CA TYR A 496 -19.28 -4.28 -12.38
C TYR A 496 -18.19 -3.23 -12.40
N SER A 497 -16.96 -3.62 -12.68
CA SER A 497 -15.82 -2.72 -12.84
C SER A 497 -14.90 -3.19 -13.96
N ASP A 498 -14.36 -2.22 -14.68
CA ASP A 498 -13.45 -2.38 -15.79
C ASP A 498 -11.98 -2.13 -15.35
N TYR A 499 -11.06 -2.71 -16.10
CA TYR A 499 -9.62 -2.64 -15.91
C TYR A 499 -8.91 -2.46 -17.23
N PHE A 500 -7.86 -1.65 -17.23
CA PHE A 500 -6.87 -1.63 -18.28
C PHE A 500 -5.47 -1.35 -17.72
N ASN A 501 -4.45 -1.80 -18.46
CA ASN A 501 -3.06 -1.48 -18.17
C ASN A 501 -2.24 -1.45 -19.46
N PRO A 502 -1.64 -0.31 -19.87
CA PRO A 502 -0.80 -0.23 -21.05
C PRO A 502 0.39 -1.18 -20.96
N ILE A 503 0.68 -1.90 -22.05
CA ILE A 503 1.88 -2.70 -22.20
C ILE A 503 2.91 -1.87 -22.96
N ILE A 504 4.11 -1.76 -22.39
CA ILE A 504 5.13 -0.86 -22.87
C ILE A 504 6.36 -1.65 -23.33
N GLY A 505 6.89 -1.29 -24.52
CA GLY A 505 8.14 -1.84 -25.05
C GLY A 505 8.03 -3.17 -25.78
N GLY A 506 6.89 -3.88 -25.69
CA GLY A 506 6.62 -5.10 -26.45
C GLY A 506 6.23 -4.78 -27.92
N ARG A 507 6.63 -5.65 -28.85
CA ARG A 507 6.24 -5.53 -30.27
C ARG A 507 5.87 -6.87 -30.86
N THR A 508 4.90 -6.84 -31.77
CA THR A 508 4.55 -7.98 -32.61
C THR A 508 5.54 -8.14 -33.78
N ARG A 509 5.52 -9.27 -34.48
CA ARG A 509 6.43 -9.53 -35.64
C ARG A 509 6.29 -8.56 -36.80
N ASP A 510 5.16 -7.92 -36.95
CA ASP A 510 4.95 -6.87 -37.96
C ASP A 510 5.43 -5.48 -37.47
N GLY A 511 5.97 -5.39 -36.24
CA GLY A 511 6.49 -4.17 -35.67
C GLY A 511 5.45 -3.29 -34.98
N SER A 512 4.20 -3.72 -34.85
CA SER A 512 3.14 -3.01 -34.17
C SER A 512 3.39 -3.03 -32.65
N SER A 513 3.02 -1.95 -31.95
CA SER A 513 2.93 -1.92 -30.48
C SER A 513 1.83 -2.86 -30.01
N LEU A 514 1.92 -3.31 -28.77
CA LEU A 514 0.89 -4.12 -28.13
C LEU A 514 -0.27 -3.24 -27.67
N ASP A 515 -1.49 -3.80 -27.72
CA ASP A 515 -2.65 -3.17 -27.11
C ASP A 515 -2.57 -3.25 -25.56
N PRO A 516 -3.26 -2.40 -24.82
CA PRO A 516 -3.34 -2.53 -23.35
C PRO A 516 -3.89 -3.89 -22.92
N GLU A 517 -3.42 -4.40 -21.78
CA GLU A 517 -4.16 -5.44 -21.08
C GLU A 517 -5.52 -4.88 -20.64
N GLU A 518 -6.56 -5.67 -20.79
CA GLU A 518 -7.91 -5.34 -20.41
C GLU A 518 -8.49 -6.39 -19.49
N GLY A 519 -9.54 -6.02 -18.76
CA GLY A 519 -10.23 -6.99 -17.92
C GLY A 519 -11.46 -6.42 -17.27
N GLN A 520 -12.19 -7.30 -16.63
CA GLN A 520 -13.46 -6.94 -15.98
C GLN A 520 -13.72 -7.80 -14.76
N GLN A 521 -14.47 -7.23 -13.83
CA GLN A 521 -14.97 -7.93 -12.66
C GLN A 521 -16.47 -7.83 -12.55
N HIS A 522 -17.10 -8.96 -12.20
CA HIS A 522 -18.46 -9.05 -11.70
C HIS A 522 -18.42 -9.52 -10.25
N GLU A 523 -19.12 -8.80 -9.38
CA GLU A 523 -19.18 -9.13 -7.96
C GLU A 523 -20.62 -9.04 -7.45
N VAL A 524 -21.01 -10.01 -6.65
CA VAL A 524 -22.28 -10.00 -5.90
C VAL A 524 -21.97 -10.21 -4.42
N GLY A 525 -22.69 -9.54 -3.54
CA GLY A 525 -22.44 -9.73 -2.12
C GLY A 525 -23.55 -9.25 -1.21
N VAL A 526 -23.32 -9.55 0.06
CA VAL A 526 -24.20 -9.16 1.18
C VAL A 526 -23.33 -8.50 2.24
N LYS A 527 -23.71 -7.29 2.64
CA LYS A 527 -23.09 -6.58 3.77
C LYS A 527 -24.04 -6.54 4.95
N PHE A 528 -23.48 -6.76 6.12
CA PHE A 528 -24.19 -6.64 7.40
C PHE A 528 -23.52 -5.52 8.20
N ASP A 529 -24.34 -4.60 8.70
CA ASP A 529 -23.92 -3.50 9.58
C ASP A 529 -24.87 -3.41 10.79
N LEU A 530 -24.44 -3.98 11.90
CA LEU A 530 -25.10 -3.92 13.20
C LEU A 530 -24.38 -2.96 14.16
N GLY A 531 -23.70 -1.95 13.61
CA GLY A 531 -22.91 -0.98 14.34
C GLY A 531 -21.76 -1.65 15.09
N ARG A 532 -21.55 -1.30 16.37
CA ARG A 532 -20.44 -1.86 17.18
C ARG A 532 -20.46 -3.38 17.33
N LYS A 533 -21.60 -4.04 17.13
CA LYS A 533 -21.73 -5.48 17.38
C LYS A 533 -21.13 -6.31 16.26
N LEU A 534 -21.33 -5.89 15.02
CA LEU A 534 -20.89 -6.67 13.87
C LEU A 534 -20.91 -5.82 12.60
N THR A 535 -19.82 -5.86 11.86
CA THR A 535 -19.79 -5.55 10.42
C THR A 535 -19.27 -6.78 9.69
N ALA A 536 -19.90 -7.15 8.58
CA ALA A 536 -19.47 -8.28 7.78
C ALA A 536 -19.78 -8.03 6.29
N ASN A 537 -18.90 -8.57 5.43
CA ASN A 537 -19.09 -8.61 3.99
C ASN A 537 -18.85 -10.04 3.50
N LEU A 538 -19.87 -10.63 2.84
CA LEU A 538 -19.75 -11.89 2.12
C LEU A 538 -19.91 -11.59 0.63
N ALA A 539 -18.91 -11.93 -0.18
CA ALA A 539 -18.89 -11.64 -1.61
C ALA A 539 -18.55 -12.88 -2.43
N ALA A 540 -19.10 -12.97 -3.63
CA ALA A 540 -18.67 -13.86 -4.69
C ALA A 540 -18.23 -13.01 -5.89
N PHE A 541 -17.08 -13.33 -6.50
CA PHE A 541 -16.49 -12.57 -7.58
C PHE A 541 -16.09 -13.45 -8.76
N HIS A 542 -16.01 -12.82 -9.93
CA HIS A 542 -15.43 -13.38 -11.14
C HIS A 542 -14.66 -12.26 -11.87
N ILE A 543 -13.37 -12.49 -12.10
CA ILE A 543 -12.44 -11.60 -12.78
C ILE A 543 -11.94 -12.31 -14.05
N THR A 544 -11.89 -11.57 -15.17
CA THR A 544 -11.20 -12.00 -16.40
C THR A 544 -10.16 -10.93 -16.75
N LYS A 545 -8.94 -11.36 -17.05
CA LYS A 545 -7.82 -10.53 -17.56
C LYS A 545 -7.44 -11.05 -18.94
N GLU A 546 -7.45 -10.17 -19.93
CA GLU A 546 -7.24 -10.48 -21.35
C GLU A 546 -6.10 -9.64 -21.94
N ASN A 547 -5.70 -9.93 -23.17
CA ASN A 547 -4.60 -9.27 -23.89
C ASN A 547 -3.26 -9.36 -23.16
N ILE A 548 -3.04 -10.40 -22.37
CA ILE A 548 -1.78 -10.60 -21.66
C ILE A 548 -0.68 -10.88 -22.70
N SER A 549 0.40 -10.10 -22.62
CA SER A 549 1.57 -10.27 -23.47
C SER A 549 2.31 -11.55 -23.10
N ILE A 550 2.55 -12.40 -24.07
CA ILE A 550 3.36 -13.60 -23.94
C ILE A 550 4.41 -13.64 -25.04
N THR A 551 5.53 -14.31 -24.78
CA THR A 551 6.58 -14.52 -25.78
C THR A 551 6.01 -15.27 -26.98
N ASP A 552 6.30 -14.76 -28.19
CA ASP A 552 5.87 -15.41 -29.43
C ASP A 552 6.57 -16.80 -29.58
N PRO A 553 5.81 -17.90 -29.64
CA PRO A 553 6.40 -19.25 -29.69
C PRO A 553 7.16 -19.56 -31.00
N VAL A 554 7.05 -18.69 -32.02
CA VAL A 554 7.74 -18.84 -33.31
C VAL A 554 9.02 -17.99 -33.37
N ASP A 555 9.02 -16.79 -32.75
CA ASP A 555 10.19 -15.91 -32.68
C ASP A 555 10.22 -15.21 -31.32
N PRO A 556 11.08 -15.66 -30.39
CA PRO A 556 11.10 -15.15 -29.02
C PRO A 556 11.54 -13.66 -28.89
N ASN A 557 11.97 -13.02 -29.99
CA ASN A 557 12.25 -11.58 -29.98
C ASN A 557 10.98 -10.73 -30.06
N PHE A 558 9.82 -11.34 -30.26
CA PHE A 558 8.53 -10.68 -30.37
C PHE A 558 7.55 -11.18 -29.32
N SER A 559 6.45 -10.46 -29.20
CA SER A 559 5.34 -10.82 -28.29
C SER A 559 4.05 -11.00 -29.08
N ILE A 560 3.14 -11.81 -28.54
CA ILE A 560 1.76 -11.94 -28.98
C ILE A 560 0.82 -11.70 -27.79
N GLN A 561 -0.41 -11.29 -28.05
CA GLN A 561 -1.41 -10.97 -27.03
C GLN A 561 -2.57 -11.97 -27.09
N THR A 562 -2.31 -13.18 -26.67
CA THR A 562 -3.31 -14.25 -26.63
C THR A 562 -3.55 -14.77 -25.21
N GLY A 563 -2.79 -14.25 -24.23
CA GLY A 563 -2.91 -14.67 -22.84
C GLY A 563 -4.23 -14.21 -22.21
N GLU A 564 -4.91 -15.13 -21.53
CA GLU A 564 -6.09 -14.88 -20.71
C GLU A 564 -5.95 -15.58 -19.37
N GLN A 565 -6.25 -14.87 -18.28
CA GLN A 565 -6.29 -15.39 -16.92
C GLN A 565 -7.63 -15.12 -16.29
N LYS A 566 -8.09 -16.02 -15.45
CA LYS A 566 -9.35 -15.92 -14.72
C LYS A 566 -9.15 -16.16 -13.24
N SER A 567 -9.93 -15.43 -12.44
CA SER A 567 -10.05 -15.68 -11.00
C SER A 567 -11.50 -15.59 -10.57
N LYS A 568 -11.94 -16.56 -9.77
CA LYS A 568 -13.28 -16.58 -9.17
C LYS A 568 -13.21 -17.08 -7.75
N GLY A 569 -14.13 -16.66 -6.91
CA GLY A 569 -14.08 -17.09 -5.53
C GLY A 569 -15.20 -16.56 -4.67
N ILE A 570 -15.08 -16.90 -3.39
CA ILE A 570 -15.97 -16.45 -2.31
C ILE A 570 -15.11 -15.92 -1.18
N GLU A 571 -15.48 -14.76 -0.65
CA GLU A 571 -14.77 -14.08 0.42
C GLU A 571 -15.70 -13.69 1.56
N LEU A 572 -15.19 -13.77 2.77
CA LEU A 572 -15.84 -13.30 3.98
C LEU A 572 -14.85 -12.43 4.77
N ASP A 573 -15.24 -11.20 5.05
CA ASP A 573 -14.58 -10.31 6.02
C ASP A 573 -15.56 -9.97 7.13
N LEU A 574 -15.12 -10.04 8.39
CA LEU A 574 -15.95 -9.83 9.57
C LEU A 574 -15.17 -9.08 10.64
N ALA A 575 -15.78 -8.05 11.24
CA ALA A 575 -15.30 -7.42 12.47
C ALA A 575 -16.46 -7.31 13.47
N ALA A 576 -16.23 -7.69 14.74
CA ALA A 576 -17.27 -7.72 15.76
C ALA A 576 -16.75 -7.39 17.16
N GLU A 577 -17.58 -6.72 17.96
CA GLU A 577 -17.48 -6.71 19.43
C GLU A 577 -18.54 -7.67 20.00
N LEU A 578 -18.13 -8.92 20.24
CA LEU A 578 -19.04 -10.00 20.66
C LEU A 578 -19.54 -9.84 22.11
N ALA A 579 -18.73 -9.19 22.94
CA ALA A 579 -19.07 -8.80 24.30
C ALA A 579 -18.21 -7.58 24.70
N PRO A 580 -18.55 -6.82 25.74
CA PRO A 580 -17.74 -5.69 26.18
C PRO A 580 -16.25 -6.07 26.35
N GLY A 581 -15.39 -5.44 25.57
CA GLY A 581 -13.96 -5.70 25.52
C GLY A 581 -13.54 -6.95 24.73
N PHE A 582 -14.47 -7.74 24.19
CA PHE A 582 -14.15 -8.91 23.37
C PHE A 582 -14.33 -8.58 21.89
N ASN A 583 -13.24 -8.26 21.19
CA ASN A 583 -13.21 -7.90 19.80
C ASN A 583 -12.65 -9.05 18.95
N VAL A 584 -13.23 -9.24 17.78
CA VAL A 584 -12.83 -10.25 16.80
C VAL A 584 -12.78 -9.61 15.42
N ILE A 585 -11.73 -9.92 14.66
CA ILE A 585 -11.69 -9.76 13.20
C ILE A 585 -11.40 -11.13 12.58
N ALA A 586 -12.13 -11.49 11.54
CA ALA A 586 -11.96 -12.74 10.83
C ALA A 586 -12.08 -12.55 9.33
N SER A 587 -11.29 -13.30 8.59
CA SER A 587 -11.30 -13.33 7.12
C SER A 587 -11.25 -14.76 6.61
N TYR A 588 -11.88 -15.01 5.47
CA TYR A 588 -11.78 -16.27 4.74
C TYR A 588 -11.92 -16.02 3.25
N ALA A 589 -11.12 -16.68 2.44
CA ALA A 589 -11.23 -16.70 0.98
C ALA A 589 -11.08 -18.11 0.44
N TYR A 590 -11.94 -18.43 -0.52
CA TYR A 590 -11.75 -19.46 -1.54
C TYR A 590 -11.45 -18.74 -2.86
N THR A 591 -10.31 -19.05 -3.49
CA THR A 591 -9.84 -18.39 -4.72
C THR A 591 -9.40 -19.44 -5.71
N ASP A 592 -10.10 -19.55 -6.84
CA ASP A 592 -9.74 -20.38 -8.00
C ASP A 592 -9.23 -19.45 -9.12
N ALA A 593 -7.90 -19.27 -9.15
CA ALA A 593 -7.22 -18.40 -10.11
C ALA A 593 -6.31 -19.21 -11.03
N TYR A 594 -6.49 -19.06 -12.36
CA TYR A 594 -5.82 -19.92 -13.33
C TYR A 594 -5.61 -19.24 -14.68
N VAL A 595 -4.64 -19.76 -15.45
CA VAL A 595 -4.44 -19.44 -16.87
C VAL A 595 -5.54 -20.11 -17.68
N SER A 596 -6.38 -19.36 -18.38
CA SER A 596 -7.46 -19.89 -19.22
C SER A 596 -7.05 -20.05 -20.68
N ASN A 597 -6.14 -19.19 -21.15
CA ASN A 597 -5.55 -19.27 -22.48
C ASN A 597 -4.12 -18.74 -22.47
N ASP A 598 -3.18 -19.50 -23.06
CA ASP A 598 -1.78 -19.10 -23.23
C ASP A 598 -1.14 -20.02 -24.27
N ALA A 599 -0.15 -19.55 -25.05
CA ALA A 599 0.53 -20.36 -26.06
C ALA A 599 1.59 -21.30 -25.43
N ASN A 600 2.10 -20.97 -24.24
CA ASN A 600 3.22 -21.66 -23.61
C ASN A 600 2.79 -22.40 -22.33
N ILE A 601 1.72 -21.95 -21.67
CA ILE A 601 1.21 -22.48 -20.42
C ILE A 601 -0.11 -23.23 -20.65
N PRO A 602 -0.27 -24.49 -20.20
CA PRO A 602 -1.52 -25.23 -20.36
C PRO A 602 -2.71 -24.51 -19.72
N SER A 603 -3.87 -24.51 -20.41
CA SER A 603 -5.12 -24.01 -19.84
C SER A 603 -5.50 -24.79 -18.58
N GLY A 604 -5.97 -24.09 -17.56
CA GLY A 604 -6.29 -24.63 -16.24
C GLY A 604 -5.10 -24.67 -15.26
N THR A 605 -3.91 -24.21 -15.67
CA THR A 605 -2.76 -24.07 -14.76
C THR A 605 -3.06 -23.01 -13.71
N PRO A 606 -3.00 -23.33 -12.39
CA PRO A 606 -3.23 -22.34 -11.34
C PRO A 606 -2.19 -21.22 -11.37
N LEU A 607 -2.60 -20.02 -10.97
CA LEU A 607 -1.67 -18.91 -10.78
C LEU A 607 -0.76 -19.17 -9.57
N PHE A 608 0.52 -18.86 -9.71
CA PHE A 608 1.50 -19.09 -8.65
C PHE A 608 1.31 -18.12 -7.46
N GLY A 609 1.73 -18.56 -6.28
CA GLY A 609 1.62 -17.76 -5.05
C GLY A 609 0.17 -17.57 -4.55
N VAL A 610 -0.81 -18.24 -5.15
CA VAL A 610 -2.24 -18.12 -4.83
C VAL A 610 -2.75 -19.39 -4.17
N PRO A 611 -2.94 -19.43 -2.84
CA PRO A 611 -3.55 -20.56 -2.17
C PRO A 611 -5.05 -20.62 -2.49
N GLU A 612 -5.58 -21.82 -2.71
CA GLU A 612 -7.01 -22.05 -2.96
C GLU A 612 -7.88 -21.64 -1.76
N HIS A 613 -7.39 -21.91 -0.54
CA HIS A 613 -8.06 -21.52 0.70
C HIS A 613 -7.09 -20.74 1.58
N SER A 614 -7.53 -19.59 2.07
CA SER A 614 -6.83 -18.81 3.08
C SER A 614 -7.80 -18.17 4.07
N GLY A 615 -7.32 -17.92 5.28
CA GLY A 615 -8.16 -17.26 6.27
C GLY A 615 -7.42 -16.92 7.55
N SER A 616 -8.00 -16.01 8.30
CA SER A 616 -7.46 -15.58 9.58
C SER A 616 -8.57 -15.29 10.59
N VAL A 617 -8.22 -15.45 11.86
CA VAL A 617 -9.02 -14.98 13.00
C VAL A 617 -8.07 -14.32 13.98
N TRP A 618 -8.35 -13.09 14.37
CA TRP A 618 -7.69 -12.41 15.46
C TRP A 618 -8.74 -11.98 16.48
N ALA A 619 -8.56 -12.39 17.73
CA ALA A 619 -9.48 -12.08 18.83
C ALA A 619 -8.71 -11.43 19.99
N THR A 620 -9.29 -10.39 20.59
CA THR A 620 -8.74 -9.75 21.80
C THR A 620 -9.79 -9.63 22.88
N TYR A 621 -9.32 -9.72 24.12
CA TYR A 621 -10.14 -9.50 25.30
C TYR A 621 -9.48 -8.52 26.27
N ALA A 622 -10.12 -7.36 26.46
CA ALA A 622 -9.77 -6.40 27.51
C ALA A 622 -10.57 -6.73 28.76
N PHE A 623 -9.89 -7.04 29.85
CA PHE A 623 -10.53 -7.46 31.10
C PHE A 623 -11.37 -6.34 31.72
N GLN A 624 -12.64 -6.65 32.01
CA GLN A 624 -13.63 -5.69 32.51
C GLN A 624 -13.71 -5.65 34.05
N ASN A 625 -13.16 -6.65 34.76
CA ASN A 625 -13.17 -6.70 36.20
C ASN A 625 -12.10 -5.78 36.82
N GLU A 626 -12.38 -5.19 37.96
CA GLU A 626 -11.48 -4.22 38.62
C GLU A 626 -10.09 -4.81 38.98
N ALA A 627 -9.99 -6.12 39.24
CA ALA A 627 -8.72 -6.76 39.61
C ALA A 627 -7.74 -6.87 38.42
N LEU A 628 -8.26 -6.98 37.20
CA LEU A 628 -7.48 -7.12 35.96
C LEU A 628 -7.67 -5.94 35.02
N LYS A 629 -8.27 -4.85 35.47
CA LYS A 629 -8.51 -3.66 34.68
C LYS A 629 -7.21 -3.10 34.09
N GLY A 630 -7.22 -2.93 32.77
CA GLY A 630 -6.07 -2.52 31.98
C GLY A 630 -5.34 -3.70 31.33
N PHE A 631 -5.53 -4.94 31.76
CA PHE A 631 -5.00 -6.08 31.03
C PHE A 631 -5.81 -6.38 29.77
N LYS A 632 -5.12 -6.71 28.69
CA LYS A 632 -5.66 -7.14 27.41
C LYS A 632 -4.86 -8.34 26.91
N VAL A 633 -5.54 -9.33 26.37
CA VAL A 633 -4.90 -10.49 25.74
C VAL A 633 -5.42 -10.63 24.32
N GLY A 634 -4.58 -11.14 23.43
CA GLY A 634 -4.92 -11.40 22.04
C GLY A 634 -4.44 -12.77 21.61
N LEU A 635 -5.18 -13.40 20.71
CA LEU A 635 -4.81 -14.65 20.06
C LEU A 635 -5.24 -14.60 18.59
N GLY A 636 -4.34 -15.03 17.70
CA GLY A 636 -4.57 -15.08 16.26
C GLY A 636 -4.18 -16.41 15.65
N VAL A 637 -4.94 -16.79 14.62
CA VAL A 637 -4.63 -17.89 13.73
C VAL A 637 -4.68 -17.35 12.30
N TYR A 638 -3.70 -17.70 11.52
CA TYR A 638 -3.65 -17.50 10.08
C TYR A 638 -3.31 -18.82 9.40
N ALA A 639 -4.06 -19.20 8.36
CA ALA A 639 -3.86 -20.45 7.66
C ALA A 639 -4.07 -20.27 6.15
N ALA A 640 -3.28 -21.02 5.36
CA ALA A 640 -3.45 -21.11 3.92
C ALA A 640 -3.10 -22.53 3.44
N THR A 641 -3.77 -22.97 2.36
CA THR A 641 -3.39 -24.20 1.64
C THR A 641 -2.09 -23.97 0.88
N GLY A 642 -1.44 -25.06 0.47
CA GLY A 642 -0.32 -24.99 -0.47
C GLY A 642 -0.73 -24.33 -1.79
N CYS A 643 0.27 -23.81 -2.50
CA CYS A 643 0.07 -23.18 -3.81
C CYS A 643 1.28 -23.42 -4.72
N PRO A 644 1.13 -23.33 -6.05
CA PRO A 644 2.25 -23.42 -6.98
C PRO A 644 3.31 -22.34 -6.70
N ALA A 645 4.57 -22.70 -6.74
CA ALA A 645 5.68 -21.76 -6.58
C ALA A 645 5.89 -20.89 -7.82
N GLY A 646 5.58 -21.41 -9.03
CA GLY A 646 5.74 -20.72 -10.31
C GLY A 646 4.97 -21.39 -11.43
N PHE A 647 5.11 -20.86 -12.64
CA PHE A 647 4.52 -21.46 -13.84
C PHE A 647 5.43 -22.55 -14.46
N PRO A 648 4.85 -23.56 -15.09
CA PRO A 648 5.58 -24.48 -15.95
C PRO A 648 6.00 -23.73 -17.23
N LEU A 649 7.22 -23.24 -17.29
CA LEU A 649 7.72 -22.57 -18.48
C LEU A 649 8.35 -23.61 -19.44
N ALA A 650 7.88 -23.63 -20.70
CA ALA A 650 8.50 -24.38 -21.77
C ALA A 650 9.57 -23.50 -22.45
N GLY A 651 10.87 -23.76 -22.19
CA GLY A 651 11.98 -23.03 -22.81
C GLY A 651 13.33 -23.57 -22.40
N GLU A 652 14.35 -23.46 -23.30
CA GLU A 652 15.72 -23.79 -22.94
C GLU A 652 16.25 -22.77 -21.92
N GLY A 653 16.68 -23.24 -20.76
CA GLY A 653 17.35 -22.43 -19.73
C GLY A 653 16.48 -21.83 -18.62
N VAL A 654 15.18 -22.11 -18.61
CA VAL A 654 14.28 -21.78 -17.50
C VAL A 654 13.95 -23.05 -16.73
N SER A 655 13.99 -22.97 -15.39
CA SER A 655 13.60 -24.11 -14.55
C SER A 655 12.19 -24.56 -14.90
N THR A 656 12.05 -25.79 -15.39
CA THR A 656 10.77 -26.40 -15.72
C THR A 656 10.10 -27.07 -14.52
N SER A 657 10.73 -26.99 -13.35
CA SER A 657 10.24 -27.63 -12.14
C SER A 657 9.18 -26.76 -11.49
N VAL A 658 7.93 -27.03 -11.80
CA VAL A 658 6.81 -26.59 -10.96
C VAL A 658 6.79 -27.46 -9.72
N PHE A 659 6.90 -26.83 -8.58
CA PHE A 659 6.71 -27.46 -7.29
C PHE A 659 5.72 -26.64 -6.47
N ASP A 660 5.09 -27.30 -5.50
CA ASP A 660 4.14 -26.63 -4.62
C ASP A 660 4.83 -26.17 -3.34
N LEU A 661 4.55 -24.95 -2.94
CA LEU A 661 4.82 -24.46 -1.59
C LEU A 661 3.87 -25.14 -0.61
N PRO A 662 4.36 -25.56 0.57
CA PRO A 662 3.51 -26.20 1.57
C PRO A 662 2.44 -25.24 2.11
N GLY A 663 1.27 -25.78 2.42
CA GLY A 663 0.29 -25.06 3.23
C GLY A 663 0.78 -24.89 4.66
N TYR A 664 0.27 -23.88 5.36
CA TYR A 664 0.74 -23.54 6.69
C TYR A 664 -0.39 -23.03 7.60
N TYR A 665 -0.10 -23.04 8.90
CA TYR A 665 -0.85 -22.31 9.90
C TYR A 665 0.11 -21.56 10.83
N ARG A 666 -0.18 -20.28 11.07
CA ARG A 666 0.59 -19.42 11.95
C ARG A 666 -0.27 -19.04 13.16
N LEU A 667 0.32 -19.14 14.35
CA LEU A 667 -0.29 -18.73 15.59
C LEU A 667 0.42 -17.50 16.11
N ASP A 668 -0.34 -16.45 16.45
CA ASP A 668 0.15 -15.23 17.07
C ASP A 668 -0.56 -14.99 18.40
N ALA A 669 0.10 -14.36 19.37
CA ALA A 669 -0.51 -13.97 20.63
C ALA A 669 -0.03 -12.58 21.07
N MET A 670 -0.81 -11.94 21.95
CA MET A 670 -0.47 -10.67 22.54
C MET A 670 -0.89 -10.63 24.00
N VAL A 671 -0.06 -10.02 24.85
CA VAL A 671 -0.40 -9.63 26.21
C VAL A 671 -0.11 -8.14 26.36
N GLY A 672 -1.10 -7.37 26.78
CA GLY A 672 -1.00 -5.94 26.98
C GLY A 672 -1.46 -5.51 28.37
N TYR A 673 -0.89 -4.41 28.83
CA TYR A 673 -1.35 -3.70 30.01
C TYR A 673 -1.40 -2.20 29.72
N GLU A 674 -2.60 -1.64 29.79
CA GLU A 674 -2.88 -0.26 29.38
C GLU A 674 -3.35 0.58 30.57
N ARG A 675 -2.85 1.79 30.67
CA ARG A 675 -3.24 2.86 31.56
C ARG A 675 -3.53 4.12 30.74
N GLU A 676 -4.08 5.13 31.39
CA GLU A 676 -4.49 6.38 30.76
C GLU A 676 -3.37 7.05 29.95
N LYS A 677 -2.12 6.99 30.42
CA LYS A 677 -0.98 7.69 29.81
C LYS A 677 0.10 6.79 29.23
N TRP A 678 0.02 5.49 29.43
CA TRP A 678 0.99 4.54 28.89
C TRP A 678 0.39 3.14 28.72
N ALA A 679 0.97 2.38 27.81
CA ALA A 679 0.67 0.96 27.63
C ALA A 679 1.95 0.17 27.35
N LEU A 680 1.98 -1.06 27.85
CA LEU A 680 3.00 -2.05 27.49
C LEU A 680 2.31 -3.20 26.76
N ARG A 681 2.79 -3.54 25.57
CA ARG A 681 2.33 -4.67 24.77
C ARG A 681 3.49 -5.60 24.47
N VAL A 682 3.26 -6.89 24.53
CA VAL A 682 4.20 -7.93 24.11
C VAL A 682 3.48 -8.80 23.10
N ASN A 683 3.97 -8.76 21.88
CA ASN A 683 3.47 -9.54 20.76
C ASN A 683 4.39 -10.76 20.53
N PHE A 684 3.80 -11.91 20.40
CA PHE A 684 4.43 -13.19 20.08
C PHE A 684 3.95 -13.62 18.71
N ASN A 685 4.81 -13.57 17.72
CA ASN A 685 4.48 -13.88 16.35
C ASN A 685 5.00 -15.28 15.97
N ASN A 686 4.23 -16.02 15.18
CA ASN A 686 4.58 -17.36 14.72
C ASN A 686 5.03 -18.29 15.86
N LEU A 687 4.15 -18.46 16.86
CA LEU A 687 4.41 -19.26 18.09
C LEU A 687 4.90 -20.68 17.83
N THR A 688 4.51 -21.27 16.72
CA THR A 688 4.89 -22.64 16.30
C THR A 688 6.20 -22.67 15.51
N SER A 689 6.78 -21.50 15.19
CA SER A 689 7.96 -21.38 14.32
C SER A 689 7.79 -22.09 12.97
N GLU A 690 6.59 -22.00 12.40
CA GLU A 690 6.26 -22.57 11.10
C GLU A 690 7.08 -21.93 9.99
N ASN A 691 7.64 -22.73 9.10
CA ASN A 691 8.31 -22.25 7.91
C ASN A 691 7.27 -21.86 6.85
N ILE A 692 7.14 -20.56 6.61
CA ILE A 692 6.18 -19.98 5.67
C ILE A 692 6.96 -19.36 4.52
N TYR A 693 6.55 -19.68 3.28
CA TYR A 693 7.20 -19.20 2.07
C TYR A 693 6.20 -18.42 1.20
N GLY A 694 6.63 -17.27 0.71
CA GLY A 694 6.08 -16.62 -0.45
C GLY A 694 6.91 -16.93 -1.70
N THR A 695 6.47 -16.49 -2.86
CA THR A 695 7.20 -16.64 -4.14
C THR A 695 7.03 -15.42 -5.02
N THR A 696 8.07 -15.08 -5.78
CA THR A 696 8.05 -14.06 -6.83
C THR A 696 8.22 -14.66 -8.23
N SER A 697 8.10 -15.97 -8.40
CA SER A 697 8.48 -16.75 -9.59
C SER A 697 9.98 -16.82 -9.91
N TYR A 698 10.81 -16.07 -9.19
CA TYR A 698 12.28 -16.10 -9.36
C TYR A 698 13.00 -16.57 -8.10
N SER A 699 12.37 -16.43 -6.93
CA SER A 699 12.93 -16.79 -5.65
C SER A 699 11.84 -17.11 -4.64
N LEU A 700 12.21 -17.88 -3.61
CA LEU A 700 11.34 -18.13 -2.47
C LEU A 700 11.63 -17.12 -1.37
N LYS A 701 10.57 -16.62 -0.76
CA LYS A 701 10.61 -15.55 0.26
C LYS A 701 10.18 -16.13 1.61
N PRO A 702 11.10 -16.62 2.46
CA PRO A 702 10.74 -17.11 3.79
C PRO A 702 10.27 -15.94 4.68
N GLN A 703 9.27 -16.23 5.52
CA GLN A 703 8.79 -15.30 6.54
C GLN A 703 9.49 -15.60 7.89
N ALA A 704 9.51 -14.58 8.77
CA ALA A 704 10.15 -14.68 10.06
C ALA A 704 9.60 -15.87 10.88
N PRO A 705 10.47 -16.68 11.51
CA PRO A 705 10.09 -17.69 12.47
C PRO A 705 9.55 -17.06 13.74
N PHE A 706 9.41 -17.83 14.82
CA PHE A 706 9.01 -17.29 16.12
C PHE A 706 9.83 -16.04 16.48
N ASN A 707 9.11 -14.96 16.80
CA ASN A 707 9.71 -13.72 17.27
C ASN A 707 8.82 -13.02 18.31
N VAL A 708 9.44 -12.17 19.11
CA VAL A 708 8.79 -11.42 20.18
C VAL A 708 9.13 -9.95 20.04
N LEU A 709 8.11 -9.08 20.15
CA LEU A 709 8.24 -7.63 20.17
C LEU A 709 7.57 -7.10 21.44
N ALA A 710 8.29 -6.30 22.22
CA ALA A 710 7.77 -5.60 23.39
C ALA A 710 7.74 -4.09 23.10
N THR A 711 6.55 -3.50 23.11
CA THR A 711 6.33 -2.08 22.81
C THR A 711 5.79 -1.35 24.04
N LEU A 712 6.52 -0.34 24.49
CA LEU A 712 6.08 0.65 25.47
C LEU A 712 5.60 1.89 24.73
N SER A 713 4.32 2.21 24.83
CA SER A 713 3.72 3.43 24.27
C SER A 713 3.29 4.39 25.38
N PHE A 714 3.36 5.70 25.11
CA PHE A 714 2.91 6.75 25.99
C PHE A 714 2.14 7.83 25.24
N LYS A 715 1.21 8.48 25.95
CA LYS A 715 0.34 9.55 25.43
C LYS A 715 0.16 10.65 26.45
N PHE A 716 0.37 11.91 26.04
CA PHE A 716 0.21 13.12 26.86
C PHE A 716 -0.66 14.17 26.15
#